data_147cfe87f216faa88fb263559b545020
#
_entry.id   147cfe87f216faa88fb263559b545020
#
_cell.length_a   1.000
_cell.length_b   1.000
_cell.length_c   1.000
_cell.angle_alpha   90.00
_cell.angle_beta   90.00
_cell.angle_gamma   90.00
#
_symmetry.space_group_name_H-M   'P 1'
#
loop_
_entity.id
_entity.type
_entity.pdbx_description
1 polymer ?
#
loop_
_entity_poly.entity_id
_entity_poly.type
_entity_poly.pdbx_seq_one_letter_code
_entity_poly.pdbx_strand_id
1 'polypeptide(L)'
;MKEDEIDNISEKIDDASTGAEAHSTYVVPKDKSKHLSGMFQNWFLDYASYVILERAVPHIQDGLKPVQRRILHTMKELDDGRFNKVANIVGSTMQYHPHGDASIGDALVQLGQKELLVDTQGNWGNILTGDSAAAPRYIEARLSEFAIETVYNPKTTDWTVSYDGRKPEPVTLPVKYPLLLAQGAEGIAVGLSSKILPHNFVEILDAAIAYLRDEEFALYPDFPTGGFIDVSKYNDGERGGSVRVRAKIEKIDNKTLEITDVPFGRTSGSVIETIIKAQEKGKIKIKRVDDNTAKHADIIVHLLPGTSSDRTIDALYAFTDCEVSISPNCCVISDRKPHFLSVSDVLRHSVDTTKHLLQRELEIQRGELRESLLYASLEKIFIEERIYKDKEYEQSKSVDEAVAHIDKRLEPFKPSFVRDVTRDDILKLLEIKMKRILKFNADSADTYIQSLKDHIDVINDKLTRMVEVTIDWYKHLKDKYGAHYPRRTVIRSFDNIEATRVAEANEKLYINREDGFIGTGLKKDEFVCNCSDIDDVIIFYKDGKYKVTKVADKLYVGKNILYINVFKRNDQRTIYNLVYQNGKGGVVYMKRFAVIGITRDKEYDMTQGTKGTKIWWFSANPNGEAETLRVTLKEKPRLKVLQFDINFADLAIKGKQAMGNMVTKNEVHRISLKERGVSTLGGREVWFDPDVLRLNYDGRGTSLGEFNANDKILIVLKNGQFYTSSFDAGNHYEDNILLIEKFEENKVWTAVLNDADQGYPYIKRFTFEAASKKQSFIGDNPDSSLITLSDKRYPRFRVTFGGADEFREPLIIDAEEFIGAKSFKAKGKRVTNFNMDSIKEIEPREMPEEELEAPTVDIDVDSVDGDDVINQNDVRDELTGQQRLFDDETEE
;
A
#
# COMPACT_ATOMS: atom_id res chain seq x y z
N MET A 1 -2.47 -18.43 43.22
CA MET A 1 -3.00 -17.49 44.23
C MET A 1 -4.49 -17.36 43.97
N LYS A 2 -5.31 -17.41 45.03
CA LYS A 2 -6.77 -17.29 44.86
C LYS A 2 -7.10 -15.83 44.62
N GLU A 3 -8.07 -15.54 43.76
CA GLU A 3 -8.56 -14.19 43.42
C GLU A 3 -8.91 -13.34 44.64
N ASP A 4 -9.38 -13.96 45.71
CA ASP A 4 -9.71 -13.32 47.01
C ASP A 4 -8.56 -12.57 47.71
N GLU A 5 -7.29 -12.80 47.30
CA GLU A 5 -6.13 -12.07 47.85
C GLU A 5 -5.77 -10.82 47.06
N ILE A 6 -6.27 -10.68 45.80
CA ILE A 6 -6.00 -9.52 44.94
C ILE A 6 -7.02 -8.40 45.20
N ASP A 7 -8.30 -8.74 45.41
CA ASP A 7 -9.35 -7.76 45.73
C ASP A 7 -9.14 -7.11 47.08
N ASN A 8 -8.57 -7.82 48.05
CA ASN A 8 -8.22 -7.27 49.36
C ASN A 8 -7.01 -6.27 49.34
N ILE A 9 -6.29 -6.19 48.20
CA ILE A 9 -5.19 -5.22 48.05
C ILE A 9 -5.70 -3.93 47.38
N SER A 10 -6.70 -4.02 46.48
CA SER A 10 -7.31 -2.85 45.85
C SER A 10 -8.15 -2.02 46.81
N GLU A 11 -8.97 -2.66 47.65
CA GLU A 11 -9.76 -1.98 48.68
C GLU A 11 -8.91 -1.25 49.75
N LYS A 12 -7.66 -1.70 50.03
CA LYS A 12 -6.75 -1.01 50.93
C LYS A 12 -5.96 0.16 50.37
N ILE A 13 -6.00 0.34 49.05
CA ILE A 13 -5.31 1.47 48.36
C ILE A 13 -6.26 2.67 48.24
N ASP A 14 -7.57 2.44 48.07
CA ASP A 14 -8.56 3.53 47.94
C ASP A 14 -8.92 4.22 49.28
N ASP A 15 -8.71 3.53 50.41
CA ASP A 15 -8.95 4.11 51.74
C ASP A 15 -7.80 4.99 52.25
N ALA A 16 -6.68 5.08 51.54
CA ALA A 16 -5.51 5.85 51.96
C ALA A 16 -5.43 7.29 51.41
N SER A 17 -6.47 7.75 50.66
CA SER A 17 -6.43 9.05 49.97
C SER A 17 -7.28 10.17 50.56
N THR A 18 -7.85 10.01 51.78
CA THR A 18 -8.52 11.09 52.47
C THR A 18 -8.09 11.25 53.90
N GLY A 19 -7.23 12.22 54.21
CA GLY A 19 -7.13 12.83 55.54
C GLY A 19 -5.73 13.05 56.07
N ALA A 20 -5.31 14.32 56.02
CA ALA A 20 -4.51 15.10 56.98
C ALA A 20 -3.26 14.48 57.67
N GLU A 21 -2.19 15.19 57.46
CA GLU A 21 -0.94 15.27 58.24
C GLU A 21 -0.98 14.66 59.65
N ALA A 22 -0.27 13.53 59.78
CA ALA A 22 0.37 13.13 61.03
C ALA A 22 1.63 12.32 60.66
N HIS A 23 2.82 12.88 60.95
CA HIS A 23 4.09 12.15 60.92
C HIS A 23 4.05 10.99 61.91
N SER A 24 3.64 9.84 61.43
CA SER A 24 3.87 8.56 62.10
C SER A 24 4.85 7.76 61.23
N THR A 25 6.08 7.68 61.70
CA THR A 25 7.09 6.73 61.23
C THR A 25 6.59 5.32 61.50
N TYR A 26 5.77 4.79 60.57
CA TYR A 26 5.38 3.39 60.60
C TYR A 26 6.58 2.56 60.17
N VAL A 27 7.32 2.05 61.10
CA VAL A 27 8.38 1.05 60.87
C VAL A 27 7.68 -0.26 60.53
N VAL A 28 7.56 -0.56 59.25
CA VAL A 28 7.11 -1.87 58.79
C VAL A 28 8.09 -2.93 59.31
N PRO A 29 7.60 -3.97 60.01
CA PRO A 29 8.49 -5.04 60.49
C PRO A 29 9.27 -5.63 59.31
N LYS A 30 10.58 -5.80 59.44
CA LYS A 30 11.49 -6.30 58.36
C LYS A 30 11.03 -7.61 57.76
N ASP A 31 10.28 -8.44 58.46
CA ASP A 31 9.78 -9.74 57.97
C ASP A 31 8.55 -9.65 57.05
N LYS A 32 7.96 -8.46 56.87
CA LYS A 32 6.81 -8.22 55.98
C LYS A 32 7.10 -7.25 54.84
N SER A 33 8.32 -6.72 54.74
CA SER A 33 8.70 -5.87 53.60
C SER A 33 8.95 -6.73 52.34
N LYS A 34 8.03 -6.69 51.39
CA LYS A 34 8.25 -7.30 50.05
C LYS A 34 9.14 -6.35 49.25
N HIS A 35 10.34 -6.78 48.93
CA HIS A 35 11.21 -5.99 48.05
C HIS A 35 10.66 -5.88 46.65
N LEU A 36 10.73 -4.70 46.03
CA LEU A 36 10.27 -4.45 44.66
C LEU A 36 10.90 -5.44 43.67
N SER A 37 12.16 -5.84 43.85
CA SER A 37 12.81 -6.89 43.06
C SER A 37 12.10 -8.23 43.11
N GLY A 38 11.61 -8.65 44.30
CA GLY A 38 10.84 -9.90 44.42
C GLY A 38 9.46 -9.81 43.77
N MET A 39 8.83 -8.64 43.81
CA MET A 39 7.58 -8.42 43.07
C MET A 39 7.78 -8.53 41.56
N PHE A 40 8.84 -7.91 41.00
CA PHE A 40 9.19 -8.07 39.59
C PHE A 40 9.60 -9.50 39.24
N GLN A 41 10.38 -10.15 40.06
CA GLN A 41 10.90 -11.49 39.79
C GLN A 41 9.83 -12.58 39.83
N ASN A 42 8.83 -12.47 40.72
CA ASN A 42 7.82 -13.53 40.90
C ASN A 42 6.48 -13.15 40.31
N TRP A 43 5.89 -12.04 40.71
CA TRP A 43 4.50 -11.75 40.34
C TRP A 43 4.38 -11.16 38.95
N PHE A 44 5.22 -10.19 38.60
CA PHE A 44 5.17 -9.56 37.27
C PHE A 44 5.59 -10.54 36.20
N LEU A 45 6.61 -11.37 36.46
CA LEU A 45 7.05 -12.37 35.48
C LEU A 45 5.98 -13.46 35.25
N ASP A 46 5.33 -13.94 36.34
CA ASP A 46 4.25 -14.92 36.25
C ASP A 46 3.07 -14.34 35.48
N TYR A 47 2.66 -13.10 35.79
CA TYR A 47 1.61 -12.41 35.04
C TYR A 47 1.98 -12.17 33.58
N ALA A 48 3.19 -11.71 33.29
CA ALA A 48 3.69 -11.51 31.93
C ALA A 48 3.70 -12.82 31.14
N SER A 49 4.19 -13.91 31.74
CA SER A 49 4.15 -15.26 31.13
C SER A 49 2.72 -15.70 30.83
N TYR A 50 1.81 -15.52 31.76
CA TYR A 50 0.40 -15.86 31.59
C TYR A 50 -0.22 -15.07 30.42
N VAL A 51 -0.01 -13.76 30.36
CA VAL A 51 -0.55 -12.91 29.25
C VAL A 51 0.03 -13.30 27.91
N ILE A 52 1.31 -13.68 27.85
CA ILE A 52 1.96 -14.12 26.61
C ILE A 52 1.39 -15.49 26.15
N LEU A 53 1.42 -16.48 27.05
CA LEU A 53 1.13 -17.88 26.69
C LEU A 53 -0.36 -18.19 26.62
N GLU A 54 -1.17 -17.57 27.48
CA GLU A 54 -2.58 -17.98 27.67
C GLU A 54 -3.61 -16.93 27.23
N ARG A 55 -3.15 -15.79 26.61
CA ARG A 55 -4.09 -14.75 26.24
C ARG A 55 -3.82 -14.11 24.87
N ALA A 56 -2.63 -13.53 24.68
CA ALA A 56 -2.41 -12.57 23.60
C ALA A 56 -1.85 -13.16 22.30
N VAL A 57 -1.00 -14.20 22.41
CA VAL A 57 -0.25 -14.75 21.29
C VAL A 57 -0.88 -16.05 20.80
N PRO A 58 -1.09 -16.25 19.49
CA PRO A 58 -1.65 -17.47 18.95
C PRO A 58 -0.64 -18.62 19.01
N HIS A 59 -1.14 -19.86 19.14
CA HIS A 59 -0.33 -21.06 19.05
C HIS A 59 -0.03 -21.43 17.59
N ILE A 60 1.18 -21.86 17.28
CA ILE A 60 1.60 -22.15 15.90
C ILE A 60 0.84 -23.32 15.27
N GLN A 61 0.48 -24.34 16.05
CA GLN A 61 -0.14 -25.57 15.52
C GLN A 61 -1.56 -25.35 15.00
N ASP A 62 -2.38 -24.57 15.71
CA ASP A 62 -3.78 -24.34 15.31
C ASP A 62 -4.07 -22.87 14.92
N GLY A 63 -3.11 -21.97 15.09
CA GLY A 63 -3.28 -20.56 14.76
C GLY A 63 -4.22 -19.79 15.68
N LEU A 64 -4.63 -20.36 16.82
CA LEU A 64 -5.66 -19.82 17.68
C LEU A 64 -5.10 -19.32 19.01
N LYS A 65 -5.74 -18.28 19.53
CA LYS A 65 -5.60 -17.91 20.94
C LYS A 65 -6.42 -18.85 21.81
N PRO A 66 -6.06 -19.03 23.10
CA PRO A 66 -6.80 -19.92 23.99
C PRO A 66 -8.31 -19.66 24.05
N VAL A 67 -8.74 -18.41 24.11
CA VAL A 67 -10.19 -18.07 24.09
C VAL A 67 -10.86 -18.52 22.80
N GLN A 68 -10.24 -18.35 21.64
CA GLN A 68 -10.80 -18.75 20.35
C GLN A 68 -10.92 -20.27 20.26
N ARG A 69 -9.89 -21.00 20.72
CA ARG A 69 -9.90 -22.47 20.78
C ARG A 69 -11.03 -23.00 21.65
N ARG A 70 -11.24 -22.42 22.83
CA ARG A 70 -12.31 -22.79 23.77
C ARG A 70 -13.69 -22.47 23.21
N ILE A 71 -13.86 -21.35 22.49
CA ILE A 71 -15.11 -21.02 21.78
C ILE A 71 -15.41 -22.08 20.74
N LEU A 72 -14.46 -22.41 19.87
CA LEU A 72 -14.65 -23.40 18.80
C LEU A 72 -14.91 -24.80 19.37
N HIS A 73 -14.22 -25.18 20.47
CA HIS A 73 -14.48 -26.42 21.17
C HIS A 73 -15.93 -26.50 21.72
N THR A 74 -16.37 -25.44 22.39
CA THR A 74 -17.75 -25.33 22.88
C THR A 74 -18.78 -25.38 21.75
N MET A 75 -18.50 -24.67 20.66
CA MET A 75 -19.39 -24.71 19.48
C MET A 75 -19.51 -26.13 18.91
N LYS A 76 -18.42 -26.91 18.95
CA LYS A 76 -18.45 -28.32 18.52
C LYS A 76 -19.23 -29.22 19.47
N GLU A 77 -19.16 -28.97 20.77
CA GLU A 77 -20.01 -29.71 21.75
C GLU A 77 -21.50 -29.42 21.56
N LEU A 78 -21.84 -28.18 21.16
CA LEU A 78 -23.22 -27.74 20.93
C LEU A 78 -23.74 -28.02 19.52
N ASP A 79 -22.89 -28.55 18.63
CA ASP A 79 -23.18 -28.70 17.22
C ASP A 79 -24.24 -29.75 16.93
N ASP A 80 -25.43 -29.31 16.55
CA ASP A 80 -26.55 -30.11 16.04
C ASP A 80 -26.93 -29.71 14.60
N GLY A 81 -26.06 -28.95 13.91
CA GLY A 81 -26.26 -28.42 12.55
C GLY A 81 -27.12 -27.16 12.48
N ARG A 82 -27.73 -26.72 13.58
CA ARG A 82 -28.55 -25.51 13.65
C ARG A 82 -27.77 -24.32 14.23
N PHE A 83 -28.29 -23.12 13.99
CA PHE A 83 -27.79 -21.93 14.63
C PHE A 83 -28.08 -21.90 16.14
N ASN A 84 -27.09 -21.55 16.94
CA ASN A 84 -27.19 -21.36 18.38
C ASN A 84 -27.07 -19.87 18.73
N LYS A 85 -27.83 -19.42 19.73
CA LYS A 85 -27.67 -18.08 20.28
C LYS A 85 -26.25 -17.87 20.77
N VAL A 86 -25.63 -16.74 20.42
CA VAL A 86 -24.29 -16.39 20.89
C VAL A 86 -24.22 -16.37 22.42
N ALA A 87 -25.29 -15.93 23.10
CA ALA A 87 -25.38 -15.96 24.55
C ALA A 87 -25.21 -17.38 25.13
N ASN A 88 -25.77 -18.42 24.47
CA ASN A 88 -25.62 -19.81 24.90
C ASN A 88 -24.19 -20.31 24.69
N ILE A 89 -23.59 -19.98 23.55
CA ILE A 89 -22.19 -20.34 23.25
C ILE A 89 -21.27 -19.71 24.28
N VAL A 90 -21.44 -18.39 24.57
CA VAL A 90 -20.64 -17.67 25.55
C VAL A 90 -20.79 -18.30 26.95
N GLY A 91 -22.05 -18.54 27.39
CA GLY A 91 -22.30 -19.19 28.68
C GLY A 91 -21.69 -20.58 28.83
N SER A 92 -21.74 -21.39 27.74
CA SER A 92 -21.10 -22.69 27.74
C SER A 92 -19.57 -22.61 27.71
N THR A 93 -18.99 -21.62 27.03
CA THR A 93 -17.53 -21.40 26.96
C THR A 93 -16.93 -21.03 28.32
N MET A 94 -17.69 -20.39 29.20
CA MET A 94 -17.24 -20.06 30.58
C MET A 94 -16.84 -21.27 31.40
N GLN A 95 -17.27 -22.50 31.01
CA GLN A 95 -16.83 -23.75 31.65
C GLN A 95 -15.36 -24.07 31.38
N TYR A 96 -14.79 -23.46 30.33
CA TYR A 96 -13.40 -23.66 29.89
C TYR A 96 -12.55 -22.38 30.06
N HIS A 97 -13.17 -21.21 30.03
CA HIS A 97 -12.47 -19.93 30.05
C HIS A 97 -12.79 -19.12 31.32
N PRO A 98 -11.81 -18.93 32.22
CA PRO A 98 -12.02 -18.32 33.54
C PRO A 98 -12.00 -16.77 33.48
N HIS A 99 -12.65 -16.18 32.46
CA HIS A 99 -12.76 -14.72 32.29
C HIS A 99 -14.19 -14.31 31.95
N GLY A 100 -14.48 -13.00 32.02
CA GLY A 100 -15.80 -12.44 31.81
C GLY A 100 -16.42 -12.77 30.43
N ASP A 101 -17.74 -12.91 30.42
CA ASP A 101 -18.56 -13.23 29.23
C ASP A 101 -18.39 -12.22 28.08
N ALA A 102 -18.17 -10.94 28.38
CA ALA A 102 -17.94 -9.91 27.37
C ALA A 102 -16.71 -10.23 26.50
N SER A 103 -15.61 -10.66 27.12
CA SER A 103 -14.37 -11.00 26.36
C SER A 103 -14.55 -12.22 25.45
N ILE A 104 -15.38 -13.18 25.86
CA ILE A 104 -15.72 -14.35 25.05
C ILE A 104 -16.64 -13.91 23.89
N GLY A 105 -17.64 -13.07 24.18
CA GLY A 105 -18.53 -12.51 23.17
C GLY A 105 -17.78 -11.75 22.09
N ASP A 106 -16.89 -10.85 22.47
CA ASP A 106 -16.06 -10.07 21.55
C ASP A 106 -15.15 -10.95 20.68
N ALA A 107 -14.56 -11.99 21.29
CA ALA A 107 -13.73 -12.94 20.54
C ALA A 107 -14.55 -13.77 19.53
N LEU A 108 -15.79 -14.16 19.89
CA LEU A 108 -16.69 -14.85 18.97
C LEU A 108 -17.15 -13.93 17.84
N VAL A 109 -17.45 -12.65 18.13
CA VAL A 109 -17.80 -11.67 17.10
C VAL A 109 -16.64 -11.48 16.11
N GLN A 110 -15.40 -11.37 16.60
CA GLN A 110 -14.22 -11.28 15.72
C GLN A 110 -14.03 -12.53 14.85
N LEU A 111 -14.29 -13.74 15.38
CA LEU A 111 -14.24 -14.97 14.59
C LEU A 111 -15.34 -14.99 13.52
N GLY A 112 -16.55 -14.56 13.84
CA GLY A 112 -17.67 -14.49 12.89
C GLY A 112 -17.45 -13.47 11.77
N GLN A 113 -16.88 -12.30 12.08
CA GLN A 113 -16.56 -11.26 11.10
C GLN A 113 -15.49 -11.68 10.09
N LYS A 114 -14.70 -12.72 10.37
CA LYS A 114 -13.72 -13.28 9.42
C LYS A 114 -14.33 -14.25 8.39
N GLU A 115 -15.60 -14.62 8.55
CA GLU A 115 -16.41 -15.41 7.60
C GLU A 115 -15.73 -16.73 7.14
N LEU A 116 -14.93 -17.36 7.99
CA LEU A 116 -14.22 -18.61 7.64
C LEU A 116 -14.66 -19.80 8.49
N LEU A 117 -14.60 -19.68 9.81
CA LEU A 117 -14.88 -20.79 10.74
C LEU A 117 -16.30 -20.81 11.27
N VAL A 118 -16.98 -19.66 11.24
CA VAL A 118 -18.27 -19.45 11.88
C VAL A 118 -19.25 -18.85 10.88
N ASP A 119 -20.36 -19.54 10.62
CA ASP A 119 -21.51 -18.98 9.93
C ASP A 119 -22.29 -18.10 10.91
N THR A 120 -22.68 -16.91 10.46
CA THR A 120 -23.31 -15.90 11.29
C THR A 120 -24.73 -15.61 10.86
N GLN A 121 -25.63 -15.33 11.82
CA GLN A 121 -26.97 -14.86 11.56
C GLN A 121 -27.33 -13.68 12.49
N GLY A 122 -27.93 -12.63 11.93
CA GLY A 122 -28.23 -11.39 12.64
C GLY A 122 -27.20 -10.29 12.38
N ASN A 123 -27.19 -9.26 13.21
CA ASN A 123 -26.26 -8.11 13.06
C ASN A 123 -24.97 -8.37 13.84
N TRP A 124 -23.92 -8.73 13.13
CA TRP A 124 -22.58 -8.99 13.68
C TRP A 124 -21.64 -7.77 13.61
N GLY A 125 -22.21 -6.58 13.45
CA GLY A 125 -21.44 -5.35 13.24
C GLY A 125 -20.96 -5.20 11.80
N ASN A 126 -20.17 -4.15 11.56
CA ASN A 126 -19.63 -3.87 10.24
C ASN A 126 -18.18 -3.40 10.38
N ILE A 127 -17.24 -4.13 9.76
CA ILE A 127 -15.81 -3.79 9.80
C ILE A 127 -15.47 -2.51 9.03
N LEU A 128 -16.32 -2.10 8.08
CA LEU A 128 -16.12 -0.89 7.28
C LEU A 128 -16.58 0.37 8.01
N THR A 129 -17.75 0.32 8.68
CA THR A 129 -18.28 1.47 9.43
C THR A 129 -17.78 1.52 10.88
N GLY A 130 -17.36 0.35 11.42
CA GLY A 130 -16.99 0.20 12.82
C GLY A 130 -18.21 0.00 13.75
N ASP A 131 -19.40 -0.25 13.19
CA ASP A 131 -20.58 -0.55 13.98
C ASP A 131 -20.41 -1.82 14.81
N SER A 132 -20.82 -1.75 16.05
CA SER A 132 -20.76 -2.88 16.97
C SER A 132 -21.79 -3.96 16.65
N ALA A 133 -21.47 -5.21 16.96
CA ALA A 133 -22.44 -6.29 16.88
C ALA A 133 -23.61 -6.05 17.84
N ALA A 134 -24.77 -6.59 17.49
CA ALA A 134 -25.91 -6.65 18.39
C ALA A 134 -25.61 -7.50 19.63
N ALA A 135 -26.36 -7.29 20.70
CA ALA A 135 -26.16 -8.05 21.95
C ALA A 135 -26.26 -9.57 21.70
N PRO A 136 -25.46 -10.40 22.42
CA PRO A 136 -25.35 -11.85 22.22
C PRO A 136 -26.67 -12.63 22.22
N ARG A 137 -27.74 -12.11 22.83
CA ARG A 137 -29.08 -12.72 22.85
C ARG A 137 -29.83 -12.61 21.53
N TYR A 138 -29.40 -11.71 20.62
CA TYR A 138 -30.08 -11.47 19.33
C TYR A 138 -29.40 -12.14 18.15
N ILE A 139 -28.09 -12.35 18.21
CA ILE A 139 -27.29 -12.92 17.15
C ILE A 139 -27.07 -14.41 17.37
N GLU A 140 -26.87 -15.14 16.27
CA GLU A 140 -26.73 -16.58 16.26
C GLU A 140 -25.52 -17.01 15.45
N ALA A 141 -24.92 -18.12 15.84
CA ALA A 141 -23.75 -18.69 15.19
C ALA A 141 -23.84 -20.22 15.08
N ARG A 142 -23.19 -20.78 14.08
CA ARG A 142 -22.87 -22.21 13.98
C ARG A 142 -21.51 -22.38 13.34
N LEU A 143 -20.93 -23.56 13.44
CA LEU A 143 -19.70 -23.90 12.73
C LEU A 143 -19.94 -23.94 11.24
N SER A 144 -19.03 -23.40 10.45
CA SER A 144 -19.05 -23.53 9.01
C SER A 144 -18.72 -24.96 8.57
N GLU A 145 -19.12 -25.34 7.37
CA GLU A 145 -18.75 -26.63 6.80
C GLU A 145 -17.23 -26.80 6.71
N PHE A 146 -16.53 -25.73 6.34
CA PHE A 146 -15.08 -25.67 6.34
C PHE A 146 -14.47 -25.95 7.73
N ALA A 147 -15.01 -25.35 8.79
CA ALA A 147 -14.51 -25.59 10.15
C ALA A 147 -14.72 -27.06 10.58
N ILE A 148 -15.87 -27.63 10.28
CA ILE A 148 -16.17 -29.04 10.63
C ILE A 148 -15.19 -29.99 9.94
N GLU A 149 -14.85 -29.73 8.68
CA GLU A 149 -13.99 -30.61 7.89
C GLU A 149 -12.48 -30.45 8.25
N THR A 150 -12.04 -29.22 8.58
CA THR A 150 -10.61 -28.91 8.70
C THR A 150 -10.10 -28.85 10.13
N VAL A 151 -10.96 -28.56 11.11
CA VAL A 151 -10.53 -28.19 12.47
C VAL A 151 -10.68 -29.35 13.46
N TYR A 152 -11.62 -30.27 13.23
CA TYR A 152 -11.99 -31.25 14.25
C TYR A 152 -11.69 -32.70 13.86
N ASN A 153 -10.99 -33.41 14.73
CA ASN A 153 -10.90 -34.84 14.77
C ASN A 153 -10.58 -35.29 16.20
N PRO A 154 -11.58 -35.81 16.97
CA PRO A 154 -11.36 -36.22 18.36
C PRO A 154 -10.26 -37.26 18.57
N LYS A 155 -9.99 -38.10 17.53
CA LYS A 155 -9.01 -39.20 17.61
C LYS A 155 -7.55 -38.70 17.48
N THR A 156 -7.36 -37.54 16.85
CA THR A 156 -6.04 -36.92 16.70
C THR A 156 -5.81 -35.73 17.63
N THR A 157 -6.82 -35.33 18.40
CA THR A 157 -6.77 -34.27 19.39
C THR A 157 -6.09 -34.74 20.67
N ASP A 158 -5.14 -33.93 21.17
CA ASP A 158 -4.54 -34.15 22.48
C ASP A 158 -5.36 -33.37 23.52
N TRP A 159 -5.78 -34.04 24.59
CA TRP A 159 -6.71 -33.50 25.57
C TRP A 159 -6.02 -33.16 26.88
N THR A 160 -6.47 -32.10 27.52
CA THR A 160 -6.08 -31.71 28.89
C THR A 160 -7.36 -31.48 29.73
N VAL A 161 -7.22 -31.27 31.01
CA VAL A 161 -8.37 -30.91 31.87
C VAL A 161 -8.55 -29.39 31.88
N SER A 162 -9.82 -28.95 31.94
CA SER A 162 -10.18 -27.55 32.11
C SER A 162 -9.62 -26.97 33.41
N TYR A 163 -9.63 -25.63 33.54
CA TYR A 163 -9.09 -24.91 34.69
C TYR A 163 -9.72 -25.36 36.02
N ASP A 164 -10.96 -25.83 36.02
CA ASP A 164 -11.69 -26.35 37.18
C ASP A 164 -11.57 -27.89 37.35
N GLY A 165 -10.89 -28.58 36.44
CA GLY A 165 -10.65 -30.01 36.43
C GLY A 165 -11.88 -30.88 36.12
N ARG A 166 -12.99 -30.29 35.64
CA ARG A 166 -14.25 -31.03 35.46
C ARG A 166 -14.46 -31.60 34.07
N LYS A 167 -13.88 -30.95 33.06
CA LYS A 167 -14.08 -31.31 31.65
C LYS A 167 -12.77 -31.42 30.90
N PRO A 168 -12.71 -32.27 29.86
CA PRO A 168 -11.58 -32.23 28.93
C PRO A 168 -11.67 -31.03 28.00
N GLU A 169 -10.55 -30.36 27.74
CA GLU A 169 -10.41 -29.36 26.70
C GLU A 169 -9.22 -29.69 25.78
N PRO A 170 -9.23 -29.30 24.49
CA PRO A 170 -8.11 -29.58 23.59
C PRO A 170 -6.89 -28.72 23.96
N VAL A 171 -5.70 -29.32 23.97
CA VAL A 171 -4.44 -28.61 24.09
C VAL A 171 -4.27 -27.67 22.86
N THR A 172 -4.43 -28.25 21.66
CA THR A 172 -4.57 -27.57 20.38
C THR A 172 -5.59 -28.32 19.55
N LEU A 173 -6.25 -27.63 18.61
CA LEU A 173 -7.13 -28.27 17.65
C LEU A 173 -6.32 -28.84 16.48
N PRO A 174 -6.69 -30.01 15.94
CA PRO A 174 -5.98 -30.66 14.84
C PRO A 174 -6.33 -30.01 13.49
N VAL A 175 -5.90 -28.76 13.30
CA VAL A 175 -6.23 -27.96 12.12
C VAL A 175 -5.40 -28.39 10.91
N LYS A 176 -6.08 -28.80 9.85
CA LYS A 176 -5.47 -29.29 8.58
C LYS A 176 -5.49 -28.23 7.47
N TYR A 177 -5.15 -26.98 7.85
CA TYR A 177 -5.09 -25.81 6.98
C TYR A 177 -4.25 -24.72 7.64
N PRO A 178 -3.48 -23.87 6.92
CA PRO A 178 -2.70 -22.79 7.50
C PRO A 178 -3.58 -21.63 8.02
N LEU A 179 -4.39 -21.92 9.04
CA LEU A 179 -5.44 -21.06 9.56
C LEU A 179 -4.93 -19.72 10.06
N LEU A 180 -3.75 -19.69 10.70
CA LEU A 180 -3.14 -18.48 11.23
C LEU A 180 -2.90 -17.44 10.14
N LEU A 181 -2.44 -17.88 8.96
CA LEU A 181 -2.17 -16.99 7.83
C LEU A 181 -3.46 -16.51 7.16
N ALA A 182 -4.49 -17.35 7.08
CA ALA A 182 -5.77 -16.94 6.49
C ALA A 182 -6.51 -15.91 7.37
N GLN A 183 -6.53 -16.13 8.67
CA GLN A 183 -7.26 -15.26 9.60
C GLN A 183 -6.46 -14.05 10.06
N GLY A 184 -5.12 -14.14 10.05
CA GLY A 184 -4.26 -13.21 10.75
C GLY A 184 -4.49 -13.22 12.27
N ALA A 185 -3.61 -12.58 13.00
CA ALA A 185 -3.74 -12.42 14.45
C ALA A 185 -3.12 -11.11 14.90
N GLU A 186 -3.78 -10.42 15.83
CA GLU A 186 -3.22 -9.25 16.51
C GLU A 186 -3.38 -9.42 18.01
N GLY A 187 -2.31 -9.20 18.78
CA GLY A 187 -2.33 -9.29 20.22
C GLY A 187 -1.19 -8.50 20.85
N ILE A 188 -1.52 -7.82 21.94
CA ILE A 188 -0.56 -7.06 22.74
C ILE A 188 -0.36 -7.79 24.05
N ALA A 189 0.87 -8.19 24.33
CA ALA A 189 1.27 -8.84 25.57
C ALA A 189 2.24 -7.94 26.36
N VAL A 190 2.74 -8.43 27.47
CA VAL A 190 3.74 -7.71 28.27
C VAL A 190 5.10 -7.87 27.63
N GLY A 191 5.69 -6.76 27.16
CA GLY A 191 7.01 -6.74 26.55
C GLY A 191 7.11 -7.25 25.12
N LEU A 192 6.02 -7.80 24.55
CA LEU A 192 5.95 -8.25 23.15
C LEU A 192 4.55 -8.08 22.58
N SER A 193 4.48 -8.12 21.26
CA SER A 193 3.20 -8.11 20.52
C SER A 193 3.27 -9.08 19.35
N SER A 194 2.12 -9.56 18.91
CA SER A 194 1.95 -10.30 17.65
C SER A 194 1.08 -9.49 16.71
N LYS A 195 1.49 -9.35 15.45
CA LYS A 195 0.69 -8.74 14.38
C LYS A 195 0.94 -9.47 13.08
N ILE A 196 0.14 -10.51 12.85
CA ILE A 196 0.17 -11.37 11.67
C ILE A 196 -0.96 -10.91 10.76
N LEU A 197 -0.61 -10.49 9.56
CA LEU A 197 -1.58 -9.99 8.59
C LEU A 197 -2.31 -11.16 7.92
N PRO A 198 -3.59 -11.01 7.55
CA PRO A 198 -4.32 -12.04 6.82
C PRO A 198 -3.83 -12.15 5.37
N HIS A 199 -3.90 -13.38 4.82
CA HIS A 199 -3.50 -13.72 3.45
C HIS A 199 -4.66 -14.39 2.72
N ASN A 200 -4.61 -14.38 1.39
CA ASN A 200 -5.66 -14.96 0.57
C ASN A 200 -5.75 -16.48 0.73
N PHE A 201 -6.97 -16.98 0.87
CA PHE A 201 -7.27 -18.39 1.06
C PHE A 201 -6.68 -19.29 -0.04
N VAL A 202 -6.86 -18.91 -1.31
CA VAL A 202 -6.40 -19.69 -2.46
C VAL A 202 -4.89 -19.63 -2.59
N GLU A 203 -4.28 -18.44 -2.41
CA GLU A 203 -2.83 -18.27 -2.50
C GLU A 203 -2.09 -19.06 -1.41
N ILE A 204 -2.66 -19.17 -0.21
CA ILE A 204 -2.12 -20.02 0.86
C ILE A 204 -2.08 -21.48 0.43
N LEU A 205 -3.15 -21.99 -0.21
CA LEU A 205 -3.21 -23.36 -0.70
C LEU A 205 -2.23 -23.60 -1.85
N ASP A 206 -2.10 -22.65 -2.76
CA ASP A 206 -1.13 -22.72 -3.85
C ASP A 206 0.31 -22.73 -3.33
N ALA A 207 0.63 -21.86 -2.36
CA ALA A 207 1.93 -21.82 -1.71
C ALA A 207 2.21 -23.12 -0.92
N ALA A 208 1.20 -23.70 -0.26
CA ALA A 208 1.32 -24.99 0.44
C ALA A 208 1.63 -26.14 -0.54
N ILE A 209 0.99 -26.15 -1.71
CA ILE A 209 1.24 -27.14 -2.77
C ILE A 209 2.64 -26.93 -3.36
N ALA A 210 3.05 -25.69 -3.61
CA ALA A 210 4.39 -25.36 -4.10
C ALA A 210 5.48 -25.84 -3.12
N TYR A 211 5.33 -25.56 -1.83
CA TYR A 211 6.25 -26.04 -0.79
C TYR A 211 6.37 -27.59 -0.81
N LEU A 212 5.26 -28.32 -0.91
CA LEU A 212 5.27 -29.79 -0.98
C LEU A 212 5.92 -30.36 -2.23
N ARG A 213 6.09 -29.54 -3.28
CA ARG A 213 6.79 -29.87 -4.53
C ARG A 213 8.22 -29.37 -4.59
N ASP A 214 8.73 -28.80 -3.50
CA ASP A 214 10.03 -28.11 -3.44
C ASP A 214 10.13 -26.96 -4.46
N GLU A 215 9.01 -26.27 -4.77
CA GLU A 215 8.95 -25.07 -5.62
C GLU A 215 9.01 -23.80 -4.75
N GLU A 216 9.54 -22.72 -5.34
CA GLU A 216 9.54 -21.40 -4.67
C GLU A 216 8.12 -20.83 -4.59
N PHE A 217 7.81 -20.13 -3.51
CA PHE A 217 6.55 -19.44 -3.32
C PHE A 217 6.75 -18.09 -2.63
N ALA A 218 5.79 -17.20 -2.81
CA ALA A 218 5.72 -15.93 -2.09
C ALA A 218 4.27 -15.69 -1.67
N LEU A 219 4.07 -15.21 -0.44
CA LEU A 219 2.77 -14.85 0.10
C LEU A 219 2.74 -13.38 0.49
N TYR A 220 1.72 -12.67 0.02
CA TYR A 220 1.49 -11.28 0.36
C TYR A 220 0.13 -11.10 1.03
N PRO A 221 0.01 -10.15 1.98
CA PRO A 221 -1.25 -9.91 2.66
C PRO A 221 -2.41 -9.62 1.72
N ASP A 222 -3.59 -10.06 2.10
CA ASP A 222 -4.86 -9.77 1.45
C ASP A 222 -5.87 -9.34 2.52
N PHE A 223 -6.48 -8.18 2.35
CA PHE A 223 -7.32 -7.57 3.36
C PHE A 223 -8.81 -7.63 2.99
N PRO A 224 -9.69 -7.94 3.95
CA PRO A 224 -11.13 -7.99 3.70
C PRO A 224 -11.72 -6.64 3.27
N THR A 225 -11.04 -5.53 3.57
CA THR A 225 -11.44 -4.17 3.20
C THR A 225 -10.99 -3.76 1.78
N GLY A 226 -10.20 -4.59 1.08
CA GLY A 226 -9.68 -4.29 -0.26
C GLY A 226 -8.57 -3.24 -0.26
N GLY A 227 -8.59 -2.35 -1.26
CA GLY A 227 -7.62 -1.27 -1.43
C GLY A 227 -6.34 -1.68 -2.17
N PHE A 228 -5.33 -0.83 -2.10
CA PHE A 228 -4.01 -1.07 -2.70
C PHE A 228 -2.98 -1.36 -1.62
N ILE A 229 -2.02 -2.24 -1.91
CA ILE A 229 -0.91 -2.56 -1.01
C ILE A 229 0.44 -2.45 -1.73
N ASP A 230 1.40 -1.80 -1.09
CA ASP A 230 2.81 -1.79 -1.49
C ASP A 230 3.59 -2.72 -0.54
N VAL A 231 4.08 -3.82 -1.11
CA VAL A 231 4.78 -4.89 -0.41
C VAL A 231 6.30 -4.82 -0.56
N SER A 232 6.84 -3.76 -1.18
CA SER A 232 8.28 -3.61 -1.46
C SER A 232 9.17 -3.75 -0.22
N LYS A 233 8.64 -3.46 0.97
CA LYS A 233 9.33 -3.55 2.26
C LYS A 233 8.70 -4.57 3.21
N TYR A 234 7.95 -5.53 2.70
CA TYR A 234 7.20 -6.50 3.51
C TYR A 234 8.11 -7.42 4.33
N ASN A 235 9.25 -7.81 3.76
CA ASN A 235 10.24 -8.68 4.40
C ASN A 235 9.61 -9.96 4.99
N ASP A 236 8.78 -10.65 4.20
CA ASP A 236 8.10 -11.91 4.58
C ASP A 236 7.38 -11.86 5.96
N GLY A 237 6.87 -10.69 6.34
CA GLY A 237 6.15 -10.50 7.61
C GLY A 237 7.03 -10.48 8.86
N GLU A 238 8.34 -10.50 8.75
CA GLU A 238 9.28 -10.41 9.87
C GLU A 238 9.29 -9.04 10.52
N ARG A 239 9.80 -9.00 11.75
CA ARG A 239 9.97 -7.76 12.51
C ARG A 239 10.92 -6.80 11.80
N GLY A 240 10.47 -5.56 11.61
CA GLY A 240 11.18 -4.52 10.86
C GLY A 240 10.69 -4.36 9.43
N GLY A 241 9.95 -5.32 8.89
CA GLY A 241 9.19 -5.15 7.66
C GLY A 241 8.05 -4.16 7.80
N SER A 242 7.54 -3.68 6.67
CA SER A 242 6.36 -2.81 6.62
C SER A 242 5.63 -2.93 5.29
N VAL A 243 4.33 -2.76 5.31
CA VAL A 243 3.51 -2.59 4.13
C VAL A 243 2.83 -1.23 4.18
N ARG A 244 2.66 -0.58 3.02
CA ARG A 244 1.82 0.60 2.92
C ARG A 244 0.49 0.18 2.28
N VAL A 245 -0.61 0.64 2.87
CA VAL A 245 -1.96 0.33 2.40
C VAL A 245 -2.65 1.63 2.06
N ARG A 246 -3.19 1.73 0.85
CA ARG A 246 -3.94 2.89 0.35
C ARG A 246 -5.40 2.56 0.12
N ALA A 247 -6.25 3.51 0.46
CA ALA A 247 -7.63 3.56 0.02
C ALA A 247 -7.70 3.53 -1.53
N LYS A 248 -8.73 2.94 -2.08
CA LYS A 248 -9.03 3.06 -3.50
C LYS A 248 -9.85 4.33 -3.71
N ILE A 249 -9.27 5.31 -4.40
CA ILE A 249 -9.89 6.60 -4.69
C ILE A 249 -10.09 6.70 -6.19
N GLU A 250 -11.33 6.92 -6.62
CA GLU A 250 -11.73 7.08 -8.01
C GLU A 250 -12.24 8.50 -8.25
N LYS A 251 -11.95 9.05 -9.42
CA LYS A 251 -12.46 10.34 -9.87
C LYS A 251 -13.77 10.11 -10.60
N ILE A 252 -14.89 10.57 -10.02
CA ILE A 252 -16.21 10.54 -10.67
C ILE A 252 -16.29 11.67 -11.70
N ASP A 253 -15.94 12.87 -11.28
CA ASP A 253 -15.88 14.07 -12.11
C ASP A 253 -14.82 15.07 -11.58
N ASN A 254 -14.69 16.24 -12.24
CA ASN A 254 -13.70 17.25 -11.85
C ASN A 254 -13.93 17.90 -10.47
N LYS A 255 -15.02 17.55 -9.78
CA LYS A 255 -15.39 18.13 -8.47
C LYS A 255 -15.72 17.09 -7.43
N THR A 256 -15.71 15.80 -7.81
CA THR A 256 -16.16 14.71 -6.96
C THR A 256 -15.19 13.54 -7.03
N LEU A 257 -14.71 13.11 -5.88
CA LEU A 257 -13.93 11.89 -5.70
C LEU A 257 -14.74 10.90 -4.89
N GLU A 258 -14.60 9.61 -5.18
CA GLU A 258 -15.20 8.49 -4.46
C GLU A 258 -14.12 7.60 -3.88
N ILE A 259 -14.26 7.24 -2.59
CA ILE A 259 -13.41 6.26 -1.92
C ILE A 259 -14.22 4.97 -1.80
N THR A 260 -13.85 3.95 -2.58
CA THR A 260 -14.57 2.67 -2.67
C THR A 260 -14.01 1.59 -1.75
N ASP A 261 -12.77 1.73 -1.30
CA ASP A 261 -12.13 0.84 -0.32
C ASP A 261 -11.39 1.66 0.73
N VAL A 262 -11.43 1.22 1.98
CA VAL A 262 -10.70 1.86 3.09
C VAL A 262 -9.47 1.02 3.49
N PRO A 263 -8.38 1.62 3.97
CA PRO A 263 -7.21 0.89 4.41
C PRO A 263 -7.51 -0.06 5.56
N PHE A 264 -6.85 -1.22 5.57
CA PHE A 264 -7.01 -2.23 6.61
C PHE A 264 -6.79 -1.65 8.01
N GLY A 265 -7.72 -1.94 8.93
CA GLY A 265 -7.71 -1.44 10.29
C GLY A 265 -8.22 0.01 10.44
N ARG A 266 -8.84 0.56 9.37
CA ARG A 266 -9.55 1.85 9.40
C ARG A 266 -11.01 1.65 9.06
N THR A 267 -11.86 2.53 9.61
CA THR A 267 -13.29 2.59 9.29
C THR A 267 -13.59 3.82 8.46
N SER A 268 -14.74 3.84 7.75
CA SER A 268 -15.19 5.02 7.00
C SER A 268 -15.21 6.27 7.87
N GLY A 269 -15.76 6.16 9.08
CA GLY A 269 -15.80 7.25 10.05
C GLY A 269 -14.41 7.75 10.46
N SER A 270 -13.42 6.84 10.68
CA SER A 270 -12.06 7.23 11.03
C SER A 270 -11.34 7.93 9.87
N VAL A 271 -11.53 7.48 8.64
CA VAL A 271 -10.98 8.12 7.44
C VAL A 271 -11.58 9.52 7.27
N ILE A 272 -12.90 9.67 7.37
CA ILE A 272 -13.60 10.96 7.28
C ILE A 272 -13.13 11.93 8.36
N GLU A 273 -12.96 11.47 9.60
CA GLU A 273 -12.45 12.31 10.70
C GLU A 273 -11.07 12.89 10.38
N THR A 274 -10.16 12.06 9.80
CA THR A 274 -8.83 12.54 9.40
C THR A 274 -8.88 13.48 8.21
N ILE A 275 -9.80 13.29 7.27
CA ILE A 275 -10.05 14.20 6.15
C ILE A 275 -10.53 15.57 6.66
N ILE A 276 -11.51 15.59 7.56
CA ILE A 276 -12.01 16.83 8.17
C ILE A 276 -10.90 17.55 8.94
N LYS A 277 -10.12 16.83 9.75
CA LYS A 277 -8.98 17.40 10.48
C LYS A 277 -7.91 17.99 9.54
N ALA A 278 -7.69 17.37 8.38
CA ALA A 278 -6.76 17.90 7.38
C ALA A 278 -7.32 19.14 6.68
N GLN A 279 -8.64 19.21 6.44
CA GLN A 279 -9.33 20.40 5.94
C GLN A 279 -9.25 21.56 6.94
N GLU A 280 -9.59 21.33 8.22
CA GLU A 280 -9.50 22.33 9.28
C GLU A 280 -8.10 22.92 9.42
N LYS A 281 -7.07 22.10 9.24
CA LYS A 281 -5.67 22.55 9.21
C LYS A 281 -5.25 23.18 7.87
N GLY A 282 -6.18 23.34 6.92
CA GLY A 282 -5.92 23.94 5.61
C GLY A 282 -4.98 23.13 4.71
N LYS A 283 -4.75 21.86 5.00
CA LYS A 283 -3.86 20.97 4.20
C LYS A 283 -4.52 20.47 2.93
N ILE A 284 -5.84 20.35 2.93
CA ILE A 284 -6.66 19.97 1.79
C ILE A 284 -7.81 20.96 1.62
N LYS A 285 -8.26 21.14 0.37
CA LYS A 285 -9.37 22.04 0.02
C LYS A 285 -10.55 21.25 -0.49
N ILE A 286 -11.45 20.90 0.41
CA ILE A 286 -12.70 20.20 0.09
C ILE A 286 -13.91 21.03 0.52
N LYS A 287 -15.05 20.79 -0.11
CA LYS A 287 -16.31 21.43 0.21
C LYS A 287 -17.06 20.69 1.32
N ARG A 288 -17.19 19.38 1.18
CA ARG A 288 -17.85 18.46 2.13
C ARG A 288 -17.46 17.03 1.85
N VAL A 289 -17.74 16.14 2.80
CA VAL A 289 -17.61 14.69 2.67
C VAL A 289 -18.95 14.08 3.05
N ASP A 290 -19.44 13.15 2.25
CA ASP A 290 -20.67 12.39 2.50
C ASP A 290 -20.30 10.91 2.66
N ASP A 291 -20.85 10.23 3.67
CA ASP A 291 -20.64 8.80 3.94
C ASP A 291 -21.91 8.02 3.57
N ASN A 292 -21.83 7.23 2.53
CA ASN A 292 -22.88 6.33 2.07
C ASN A 292 -22.52 4.85 2.32
N THR A 293 -21.45 4.59 3.10
CA THR A 293 -20.92 3.26 3.35
C THR A 293 -21.98 2.35 3.97
N ALA A 294 -22.17 1.19 3.33
CA ALA A 294 -23.08 0.16 3.80
C ALA A 294 -22.42 -1.23 3.69
N LYS A 295 -22.72 -1.99 2.64
CA LYS A 295 -22.08 -3.29 2.35
C LYS A 295 -20.68 -3.10 1.75
N HIS A 296 -20.46 -1.99 1.05
CA HIS A 296 -19.19 -1.57 0.48
C HIS A 296 -18.89 -0.17 0.98
N ALA A 297 -17.61 0.19 1.03
CA ALA A 297 -17.20 1.55 1.35
C ALA A 297 -17.64 2.48 0.20
N ASP A 298 -18.26 3.60 0.55
CA ASP A 298 -18.72 4.62 -0.39
C ASP A 298 -18.65 5.98 0.31
N ILE A 299 -17.50 6.64 0.17
CA ILE A 299 -17.25 7.96 0.77
C ILE A 299 -17.07 8.96 -0.37
N ILE A 300 -17.98 9.92 -0.48
CA ILE A 300 -17.95 10.94 -1.52
C ILE A 300 -17.28 12.22 -1.00
N VAL A 301 -16.18 12.61 -1.64
CA VAL A 301 -15.44 13.84 -1.31
C VAL A 301 -15.70 14.90 -2.39
N HIS A 302 -16.40 15.98 -2.02
CA HIS A 302 -16.69 17.11 -2.90
C HIS A 302 -15.59 18.17 -2.83
N LEU A 303 -15.01 18.48 -3.99
CA LEU A 303 -13.93 19.46 -4.12
C LEU A 303 -14.48 20.90 -4.24
N LEU A 304 -13.66 21.87 -3.86
CA LEU A 304 -13.93 23.28 -4.15
C LEU A 304 -13.63 23.58 -5.64
N PRO A 305 -14.37 24.50 -6.28
CA PRO A 305 -14.04 24.94 -7.64
C PRO A 305 -12.60 25.42 -7.77
N GLY A 306 -11.92 25.02 -8.83
CA GLY A 306 -10.51 25.37 -9.08
C GLY A 306 -9.49 24.58 -8.25
N THR A 307 -9.89 23.45 -7.69
CA THR A 307 -8.99 22.50 -7.01
C THR A 307 -8.72 21.33 -7.95
N SER A 308 -7.44 20.98 -8.14
CA SER A 308 -7.04 19.81 -8.92
C SER A 308 -7.41 18.52 -8.19
N SER A 309 -8.10 17.61 -8.88
CA SER A 309 -8.48 16.30 -8.35
C SER A 309 -7.26 15.44 -8.04
N ASP A 310 -6.28 15.38 -8.95
CA ASP A 310 -5.05 14.58 -8.77
C ASP A 310 -4.24 15.07 -7.57
N ARG A 311 -4.09 16.40 -7.43
CA ARG A 311 -3.41 16.98 -6.27
C ARG A 311 -4.14 16.68 -4.96
N THR A 312 -5.46 16.65 -4.99
CA THR A 312 -6.25 16.33 -3.80
C THR A 312 -6.13 14.86 -3.43
N ILE A 313 -6.10 13.94 -4.41
CA ILE A 313 -5.86 12.51 -4.17
C ILE A 313 -4.50 12.31 -3.48
N ASP A 314 -3.44 12.93 -4.02
CA ASP A 314 -2.11 12.89 -3.40
C ASP A 314 -2.11 13.47 -1.99
N ALA A 315 -2.81 14.57 -1.78
CA ALA A 315 -2.93 15.22 -0.46
C ALA A 315 -3.74 14.35 0.53
N LEU A 316 -4.77 13.64 0.08
CA LEU A 316 -5.51 12.67 0.89
C LEU A 316 -4.58 11.54 1.35
N TYR A 317 -3.75 10.98 0.48
CA TYR A 317 -2.76 9.97 0.86
C TYR A 317 -1.68 10.53 1.80
N ALA A 318 -1.21 11.76 1.59
CA ALA A 318 -0.13 12.35 2.38
C ALA A 318 -0.56 12.82 3.78
N PHE A 319 -1.81 13.24 3.97
CA PHE A 319 -2.24 13.94 5.19
C PHE A 319 -3.39 13.27 5.95
N THR A 320 -3.94 12.17 5.45
CA THR A 320 -5.08 11.48 6.06
C THR A 320 -4.83 9.98 6.17
N ASP A 321 -5.74 9.27 6.81
CA ASP A 321 -5.70 7.83 6.91
C ASP A 321 -6.10 7.09 5.61
N CYS A 322 -6.18 7.81 4.47
CA CYS A 322 -6.28 7.18 3.15
C CYS A 322 -5.00 6.40 2.77
N GLU A 323 -3.86 6.69 3.39
CA GLU A 323 -2.67 5.84 3.37
C GLU A 323 -2.24 5.54 4.80
N VAL A 324 -2.01 4.25 5.11
CA VAL A 324 -1.48 3.81 6.40
C VAL A 324 -0.29 2.88 6.21
N SER A 325 0.67 2.94 7.13
CA SER A 325 1.78 2.00 7.17
C SER A 325 1.54 0.99 8.29
N ILE A 326 1.66 -0.29 7.97
CA ILE A 326 1.47 -1.40 8.90
C ILE A 326 2.79 -2.17 9.01
N SER A 327 3.29 -2.32 10.23
CA SER A 327 4.48 -3.13 10.51
C SER A 327 4.05 -4.49 11.06
N PRO A 328 4.25 -5.58 10.32
CA PRO A 328 3.99 -6.93 10.80
C PRO A 328 4.99 -7.33 11.89
N ASN A 329 4.59 -8.30 12.69
CA ASN A 329 5.44 -8.94 13.69
C ASN A 329 4.87 -10.34 13.96
N CYS A 330 5.38 -11.33 13.27
CA CYS A 330 4.88 -12.69 13.36
C CYS A 330 5.44 -13.38 14.60
N CYS A 331 4.76 -13.17 15.74
CA CYS A 331 5.08 -13.82 17.01
C CYS A 331 4.03 -14.90 17.29
N VAL A 332 4.47 -16.14 17.55
CA VAL A 332 3.64 -17.31 17.84
C VAL A 332 4.18 -18.07 19.06
N ILE A 333 3.31 -18.89 19.67
CA ILE A 333 3.73 -19.80 20.73
C ILE A 333 4.01 -21.19 20.13
N SER A 334 5.22 -21.71 20.40
CA SER A 334 5.61 -23.10 20.19
C SER A 334 6.34 -23.58 21.43
N ASP A 335 6.10 -24.83 21.87
CA ASP A 335 6.78 -25.45 23.02
C ASP A 335 6.80 -24.56 24.28
N ARG A 336 5.69 -23.86 24.54
CA ARG A 336 5.51 -22.92 25.65
C ARG A 336 6.48 -21.74 25.64
N LYS A 337 6.95 -21.33 24.44
CA LYS A 337 7.85 -20.18 24.24
C LYS A 337 7.36 -19.33 23.10
N PRO A 338 7.54 -18.00 23.16
CA PRO A 338 7.30 -17.13 22.02
C PRO A 338 8.42 -17.28 20.99
N HIS A 339 8.07 -17.44 19.73
CA HIS A 339 8.97 -17.49 18.58
C HIS A 339 8.59 -16.38 17.60
N PHE A 340 9.60 -15.76 16.99
CA PHE A 340 9.44 -14.80 15.91
C PHE A 340 9.83 -15.49 14.60
N LEU A 341 8.89 -15.63 13.70
CA LEU A 341 9.02 -16.39 12.47
C LEU A 341 8.70 -15.51 11.27
N SER A 342 9.11 -15.95 10.08
CA SER A 342 8.60 -15.42 8.83
C SER A 342 7.22 -16.03 8.50
N VAL A 343 6.48 -15.42 7.58
CA VAL A 343 5.21 -15.96 7.07
C VAL A 343 5.45 -17.29 6.35
N SER A 344 6.54 -17.38 5.61
CA SER A 344 6.96 -18.63 4.93
C SER A 344 7.25 -19.76 5.92
N ASP A 345 7.88 -19.47 7.07
CA ASP A 345 8.13 -20.49 8.09
C ASP A 345 6.86 -20.95 8.78
N VAL A 346 5.91 -20.05 9.03
CA VAL A 346 4.58 -20.41 9.55
C VAL A 346 3.84 -21.30 8.56
N LEU A 347 3.91 -21.00 7.25
CA LEU A 347 3.32 -21.84 6.23
C LEU A 347 3.93 -23.25 6.23
N ARG A 348 5.27 -23.36 6.18
CA ARG A 348 5.99 -24.63 6.19
C ARG A 348 5.59 -25.47 7.40
N HIS A 349 5.62 -24.88 8.59
CA HIS A 349 5.21 -25.55 9.83
C HIS A 349 3.75 -26.05 9.76
N SER A 350 2.83 -25.24 9.26
CA SER A 350 1.43 -25.58 9.14
C SER A 350 1.19 -26.72 8.12
N VAL A 351 1.94 -26.73 7.00
CA VAL A 351 1.88 -27.79 5.99
C VAL A 351 2.42 -29.11 6.53
N ASP A 352 3.55 -29.07 7.24
CA ASP A 352 4.14 -30.26 7.87
C ASP A 352 3.21 -30.82 8.96
N THR A 353 2.58 -29.95 9.75
CA THR A 353 1.57 -30.34 10.74
C THR A 353 0.35 -30.99 10.06
N THR A 354 -0.15 -30.42 8.96
CA THR A 354 -1.25 -31.01 8.17
C THR A 354 -0.91 -32.40 7.66
N LYS A 355 0.29 -32.54 7.05
CA LYS A 355 0.78 -33.85 6.58
C LYS A 355 0.86 -34.87 7.70
N HIS A 356 1.37 -34.49 8.86
CA HIS A 356 1.45 -35.34 10.03
C HIS A 356 0.06 -35.74 10.56
N LEU A 357 -0.90 -34.81 10.61
CA LEU A 357 -2.26 -35.07 11.04
C LEU A 357 -2.98 -36.04 10.09
N LEU A 358 -2.86 -35.84 8.77
CA LEU A 358 -3.40 -36.74 7.76
C LEU A 358 -2.79 -38.14 7.87
N GLN A 359 -1.48 -38.23 8.09
CA GLN A 359 -0.81 -39.51 8.33
C GLN A 359 -1.36 -40.20 9.59
N ARG A 360 -1.45 -39.49 10.71
CA ARG A 360 -1.99 -40.01 11.98
C ARG A 360 -3.44 -40.46 11.82
N GLU A 361 -4.27 -39.73 11.09
CA GLU A 361 -5.64 -40.13 10.76
C GLU A 361 -5.68 -41.46 9.99
N LEU A 362 -4.87 -41.63 8.96
CA LEU A 362 -4.76 -42.85 8.18
C LEU A 362 -4.24 -44.04 9.02
N GLU A 363 -3.28 -43.81 9.89
CA GLU A 363 -2.74 -44.83 10.80
C GLU A 363 -3.79 -45.33 11.79
N ILE A 364 -4.56 -44.41 12.38
CA ILE A 364 -5.69 -44.73 13.26
C ILE A 364 -6.76 -45.53 12.50
N GLN A 365 -7.14 -45.06 11.31
CA GLN A 365 -8.12 -45.77 10.47
C GLN A 365 -7.63 -47.16 10.07
N ARG A 366 -6.34 -47.31 9.71
CA ARG A 366 -5.74 -48.62 9.44
C ARG A 366 -5.79 -49.50 10.67
N GLY A 367 -5.52 -48.97 11.86
CA GLY A 367 -5.62 -49.70 13.12
C GLY A 367 -7.05 -50.20 13.36
N GLU A 368 -8.05 -49.38 13.23
CA GLU A 368 -9.46 -49.72 13.38
C GLU A 368 -9.93 -50.79 12.37
N LEU A 369 -9.49 -50.66 11.10
CA LEU A 369 -9.81 -51.68 10.08
C LEU A 369 -9.13 -53.02 10.37
N ARG A 370 -7.88 -53.01 10.88
CA ARG A 370 -7.17 -54.26 11.30
C ARG A 370 -7.88 -54.93 12.48
N GLU A 371 -8.33 -54.16 13.47
CA GLU A 371 -9.14 -54.70 14.57
C GLU A 371 -10.48 -55.28 14.06
N SER A 372 -11.15 -54.59 13.14
CA SER A 372 -12.38 -55.05 12.51
C SER A 372 -12.14 -56.32 11.70
N LEU A 373 -11.04 -56.40 10.96
CA LEU A 373 -10.63 -57.58 10.21
C LEU A 373 -10.34 -58.78 11.11
N LEU A 374 -9.59 -58.58 12.20
CA LEU A 374 -9.34 -59.62 13.19
C LEU A 374 -10.63 -60.16 13.76
N TYR A 375 -11.52 -59.29 14.26
CA TYR A 375 -12.79 -59.66 14.85
C TYR A 375 -13.68 -60.41 13.85
N ALA A 376 -13.81 -59.95 12.61
CA ALA A 376 -14.58 -60.61 11.55
C ALA A 376 -14.00 -62.00 11.21
N SER A 377 -12.66 -62.14 11.18
CA SER A 377 -12.01 -63.42 10.95
C SER A 377 -12.22 -64.39 12.11
N LEU A 378 -12.08 -63.91 13.36
CA LEU A 378 -12.34 -64.69 14.56
C LEU A 378 -13.81 -65.16 14.64
N GLU A 379 -14.77 -64.26 14.38
CA GLU A 379 -16.21 -64.55 14.35
C GLU A 379 -16.52 -65.62 13.29
N LYS A 380 -15.98 -65.49 12.08
CA LYS A 380 -16.14 -66.43 11.00
C LYS A 380 -15.68 -67.83 11.42
N ILE A 381 -14.41 -67.95 11.90
CA ILE A 381 -13.85 -69.26 12.35
C ILE A 381 -14.65 -69.86 13.51
N PHE A 382 -15.00 -69.00 14.49
CA PHE A 382 -15.80 -69.45 15.66
C PHE A 382 -17.12 -70.07 15.27
N ILE A 383 -17.82 -69.54 14.24
CA ILE A 383 -19.10 -70.00 13.77
C ILE A 383 -18.94 -71.21 12.79
N GLU A 384 -18.04 -71.12 11.79
CA GLU A 384 -17.85 -72.20 10.80
C GLU A 384 -17.29 -73.45 11.40
N GLU A 385 -16.29 -73.37 12.27
CA GLU A 385 -15.69 -74.47 12.99
C GLU A 385 -16.63 -74.99 14.14
N ARG A 386 -17.75 -74.29 14.35
CA ARG A 386 -18.78 -74.60 15.36
C ARG A 386 -18.20 -74.72 16.78
N ILE A 387 -17.17 -73.97 17.10
CA ILE A 387 -16.46 -73.98 18.40
C ILE A 387 -17.48 -73.87 19.57
N TYR A 388 -18.55 -73.10 19.39
CA TYR A 388 -19.66 -72.96 20.35
C TYR A 388 -20.48 -74.21 20.60
N LYS A 389 -20.25 -75.30 19.84
CA LYS A 389 -20.88 -76.61 20.01
C LYS A 389 -19.91 -77.67 20.48
N ASP A 390 -18.69 -77.40 20.77
CA ASP A 390 -17.73 -78.36 21.31
C ASP A 390 -18.11 -78.73 22.73
N LYS A 391 -17.99 -79.99 23.05
CA LYS A 391 -18.39 -80.52 24.36
C LYS A 391 -17.64 -79.87 25.49
N GLU A 392 -16.38 -79.62 25.30
CA GLU A 392 -15.49 -78.95 26.27
C GLU A 392 -15.92 -77.49 26.49
N TYR A 393 -16.44 -76.83 25.48
CA TYR A 393 -17.01 -75.49 25.59
C TYR A 393 -18.35 -75.50 26.36
N GLU A 394 -19.27 -76.40 25.97
CA GLU A 394 -20.59 -76.55 26.62
C GLU A 394 -20.51 -76.99 28.09
N GLN A 395 -19.45 -77.76 28.47
CA GLN A 395 -19.21 -78.24 29.83
C GLN A 395 -18.30 -77.38 30.70
N SER A 396 -17.84 -76.26 30.16
CA SER A 396 -16.95 -75.31 30.86
C SER A 396 -17.64 -74.77 32.13
N LYS A 397 -16.95 -74.88 33.27
CA LYS A 397 -17.51 -74.46 34.56
C LYS A 397 -17.18 -72.99 34.90
N SER A 398 -16.26 -72.40 34.14
CA SER A 398 -15.87 -71.01 34.26
C SER A 398 -15.60 -70.36 32.90
N VAL A 399 -15.66 -69.03 32.88
CA VAL A 399 -15.31 -68.21 31.67
C VAL A 399 -13.88 -68.49 31.23
N ASP A 400 -12.97 -68.65 32.17
CA ASP A 400 -11.57 -68.93 31.89
C ASP A 400 -11.30 -70.25 31.19
N GLU A 401 -12.07 -71.34 31.57
CA GLU A 401 -12.02 -72.61 30.88
C GLU A 401 -12.54 -72.46 29.43
N ALA A 402 -13.63 -71.76 29.23
CA ALA A 402 -14.18 -71.49 27.89
C ALA A 402 -13.19 -70.73 27.03
N VAL A 403 -12.53 -69.64 27.59
CA VAL A 403 -11.50 -68.87 26.89
C VAL A 403 -10.32 -69.74 26.52
N ALA A 404 -9.80 -70.56 27.42
CA ALA A 404 -8.66 -71.46 27.14
C ALA A 404 -9.02 -72.51 26.05
N HIS A 405 -10.23 -73.01 26.01
CA HIS A 405 -10.70 -73.92 24.97
C HIS A 405 -10.75 -73.24 23.62
N ILE A 406 -11.38 -72.01 23.53
CA ILE A 406 -11.48 -71.27 22.30
C ILE A 406 -10.07 -70.90 21.81
N ASP A 407 -9.16 -70.42 22.68
CA ASP A 407 -7.80 -70.13 22.31
C ASP A 407 -7.07 -71.29 21.69
N LYS A 408 -7.19 -72.49 22.29
CA LYS A 408 -6.63 -73.75 21.77
C LYS A 408 -7.21 -74.13 20.39
N ARG A 409 -8.48 -73.93 20.17
CA ARG A 409 -9.17 -74.21 18.89
C ARG A 409 -8.76 -73.18 17.80
N LEU A 410 -8.42 -71.97 18.19
CA LEU A 410 -7.92 -70.92 17.29
C LEU A 410 -6.43 -71.07 16.90
N GLU A 411 -5.67 -71.96 17.61
CA GLU A 411 -4.21 -72.11 17.38
C GLU A 411 -3.80 -72.36 15.92
N PRO A 412 -4.52 -73.28 15.15
CA PRO A 412 -4.18 -73.47 13.73
C PRO A 412 -4.37 -72.28 12.83
N PHE A 413 -5.18 -71.30 13.24
CA PHE A 413 -5.56 -70.13 12.46
C PHE A 413 -4.73 -68.89 12.86
N LYS A 414 -4.05 -68.85 14.03
CA LYS A 414 -3.28 -67.74 14.56
C LYS A 414 -2.26 -67.16 13.56
N PRO A 415 -1.54 -67.99 12.72
CA PRO A 415 -0.56 -67.45 11.76
C PRO A 415 -1.19 -66.58 10.66
N SER A 416 -2.51 -66.68 10.45
CA SER A 416 -3.23 -65.89 9.43
C SER A 416 -3.78 -64.56 9.95
N PHE A 417 -3.70 -64.31 11.25
CA PHE A 417 -4.21 -63.10 11.85
C PHE A 417 -3.25 -61.92 11.78
N VAL A 418 -3.80 -60.71 11.76
CA VAL A 418 -3.04 -59.44 11.66
C VAL A 418 -2.25 -59.09 12.94
N ARG A 419 -2.63 -59.69 14.09
CA ARG A 419 -1.93 -59.65 15.39
C ARG A 419 -2.31 -60.86 16.25
N ASP A 420 -1.58 -61.03 17.36
CA ASP A 420 -1.93 -62.07 18.35
C ASP A 420 -3.31 -61.86 18.96
N VAL A 421 -4.02 -62.96 19.17
CA VAL A 421 -5.36 -62.96 19.78
C VAL A 421 -5.22 -62.79 21.29
N THR A 422 -5.87 -61.81 21.83
CA THR A 422 -5.90 -61.53 23.27
C THR A 422 -7.08 -62.17 23.96
N ARG A 423 -7.03 -62.31 25.30
CA ARG A 423 -8.16 -62.79 26.11
C ARG A 423 -9.39 -61.94 25.86
N ASP A 424 -9.29 -60.63 25.71
CA ASP A 424 -10.42 -59.73 25.47
C ASP A 424 -11.09 -59.95 24.12
N ASP A 425 -10.29 -60.32 23.09
CA ASP A 425 -10.87 -60.72 21.79
C ASP A 425 -11.73 -62.00 21.89
N ILE A 426 -11.26 -62.94 22.65
CA ILE A 426 -12.03 -64.22 22.92
C ILE A 426 -13.26 -63.91 23.74
N LEU A 427 -13.20 -63.03 24.74
CA LEU A 427 -14.37 -62.61 25.52
C LEU A 427 -15.44 -61.99 24.64
N LYS A 428 -15.08 -61.19 23.64
CA LYS A 428 -16.02 -60.61 22.64
C LYS A 428 -16.73 -61.75 21.83
N LEU A 429 -16.05 -62.84 21.55
CA LEU A 429 -16.70 -63.99 20.86
C LEU A 429 -17.80 -64.68 21.75
N LEU A 430 -17.62 -64.69 23.06
CA LEU A 430 -18.61 -65.21 23.98
C LEU A 430 -19.86 -64.33 24.05
N GLU A 431 -19.80 -63.10 23.68
CA GLU A 431 -20.90 -62.12 23.62
C GLU A 431 -21.75 -62.26 22.34
N ILE A 432 -21.34 -63.08 21.38
CA ILE A 432 -22.05 -63.27 20.11
C ILE A 432 -23.45 -63.87 20.37
N LYS A 433 -24.48 -63.11 20.00
CA LYS A 433 -25.89 -63.57 20.20
C LYS A 433 -26.24 -64.73 19.27
N MET A 434 -26.95 -65.74 19.77
CA MET A 434 -27.41 -66.86 18.96
C MET A 434 -28.15 -66.47 17.68
N LYS A 435 -28.89 -65.37 17.68
CA LYS A 435 -29.51 -64.79 16.47
C LYS A 435 -28.51 -64.49 15.37
N ARG A 436 -27.29 -64.05 15.71
CA ARG A 436 -26.20 -63.75 14.73
C ARG A 436 -25.62 -65.04 14.18
N ILE A 437 -25.45 -66.09 15.01
CA ILE A 437 -25.00 -67.42 14.58
C ILE A 437 -25.99 -68.03 13.60
N LEU A 438 -27.32 -67.99 13.91
CA LEU A 438 -28.38 -68.54 13.06
C LEU A 438 -28.54 -67.81 11.71
N LYS A 439 -28.16 -66.57 11.64
CA LYS A 439 -28.18 -65.71 10.42
C LYS A 439 -26.84 -65.61 9.69
N PHE A 440 -25.83 -66.33 10.15
CA PHE A 440 -24.52 -66.31 9.57
C PHE A 440 -24.53 -66.85 8.15
N ASN A 441 -23.92 -66.07 7.22
CA ASN A 441 -23.68 -66.43 5.84
C ASN A 441 -22.20 -66.33 5.55
N ALA A 442 -21.54 -67.43 5.22
CA ALA A 442 -20.11 -67.50 4.96
C ALA A 442 -19.67 -66.58 3.78
N ASP A 443 -20.42 -66.57 2.67
CA ASP A 443 -20.11 -65.80 1.49
C ASP A 443 -20.15 -64.30 1.78
N SER A 444 -21.12 -63.84 2.57
CA SER A 444 -21.24 -62.47 3.02
C SER A 444 -20.12 -62.06 3.97
N ALA A 445 -19.68 -63.01 4.86
CA ALA A 445 -18.53 -62.78 5.74
C ALA A 445 -17.23 -62.69 4.95
N ASP A 446 -17.01 -63.52 3.96
CA ASP A 446 -15.83 -63.46 3.08
C ASP A 446 -15.80 -62.15 2.25
N THR A 447 -16.94 -61.76 1.70
CA THR A 447 -17.04 -60.49 0.96
C THR A 447 -16.67 -59.31 1.88
N TYR A 448 -17.18 -59.30 3.12
CA TYR A 448 -16.86 -58.26 4.11
C TYR A 448 -15.36 -58.27 4.50
N ILE A 449 -14.80 -59.45 4.79
CA ILE A 449 -13.37 -59.59 5.11
C ILE A 449 -12.52 -59.13 3.95
N GLN A 450 -12.86 -59.44 2.69
CA GLN A 450 -12.14 -58.95 1.52
C GLN A 450 -12.22 -57.41 1.39
N SER A 451 -13.41 -56.87 1.56
CA SER A 451 -13.55 -55.38 1.54
C SER A 451 -12.70 -54.69 2.60
N LEU A 452 -12.54 -55.26 3.79
CA LEU A 452 -11.66 -54.71 4.82
C LEU A 452 -10.20 -54.78 4.41
N LYS A 453 -9.74 -55.87 3.77
CA LYS A 453 -8.39 -56.01 3.23
C LYS A 453 -8.13 -54.97 2.15
N ASP A 454 -9.04 -54.82 1.18
CA ASP A 454 -8.94 -53.88 0.10
C ASP A 454 -8.84 -52.43 0.63
N HIS A 455 -9.62 -52.07 1.65
CA HIS A 455 -9.52 -50.78 2.31
C HIS A 455 -8.17 -50.57 3.03
N ILE A 456 -7.65 -51.59 3.71
CA ILE A 456 -6.33 -51.56 4.36
C ILE A 456 -5.24 -51.34 3.33
N ASP A 457 -5.34 -51.99 2.16
CA ASP A 457 -4.34 -51.83 1.08
C ASP A 457 -4.37 -50.45 0.47
N VAL A 458 -5.56 -49.88 0.26
CA VAL A 458 -5.69 -48.45 -0.16
C VAL A 458 -5.07 -47.51 0.86
N ILE A 459 -5.26 -47.75 2.17
CA ILE A 459 -4.63 -46.90 3.19
C ILE A 459 -3.12 -47.10 3.22
N ASN A 460 -2.63 -48.31 3.09
CA ASN A 460 -1.20 -48.59 3.01
C ASN A 460 -0.56 -47.88 1.82
N ASP A 461 -1.18 -47.92 0.64
CA ASP A 461 -0.76 -47.16 -0.53
C ASP A 461 -0.69 -45.64 -0.24
N LYS A 462 -1.72 -45.03 0.35
CA LYS A 462 -1.73 -43.62 0.75
C LYS A 462 -0.61 -43.28 1.73
N LEU A 463 -0.33 -44.16 2.70
CA LEU A 463 0.75 -43.94 3.69
C LEU A 463 2.15 -43.94 3.06
N THR A 464 2.36 -44.59 1.90
CA THR A 464 3.65 -44.51 1.19
C THR A 464 3.86 -43.24 0.41
N ARG A 465 2.80 -42.48 0.11
CA ARG A 465 2.84 -41.26 -0.71
C ARG A 465 2.17 -40.05 -0.05
N MET A 466 2.52 -39.81 1.21
CA MET A 466 1.87 -38.78 2.04
C MET A 466 1.96 -37.37 1.46
N VAL A 467 3.00 -37.04 0.68
CA VAL A 467 3.13 -35.74 -0.01
C VAL A 467 1.96 -35.55 -0.99
N GLU A 468 1.71 -36.54 -1.84
CA GLU A 468 0.60 -36.50 -2.82
C GLU A 468 -0.77 -36.45 -2.13
N VAL A 469 -0.96 -37.24 -1.06
CA VAL A 469 -2.18 -37.19 -0.26
C VAL A 469 -2.44 -35.81 0.33
N THR A 470 -1.38 -35.12 0.77
CA THR A 470 -1.50 -33.77 1.33
C THR A 470 -1.78 -32.73 0.22
N ILE A 471 -1.16 -32.88 -0.97
CA ILE A 471 -1.47 -32.05 -2.14
C ILE A 471 -2.94 -32.25 -2.57
N ASP A 472 -3.43 -33.48 -2.61
CA ASP A 472 -4.83 -33.76 -2.99
C ASP A 472 -5.82 -33.20 -1.96
N TRP A 473 -5.45 -33.21 -0.67
CA TRP A 473 -6.22 -32.53 0.39
C TRP A 473 -6.32 -31.03 0.13
N TYR A 474 -5.22 -30.35 -0.17
CA TYR A 474 -5.24 -28.91 -0.44
C TYR A 474 -5.97 -28.57 -1.74
N LYS A 475 -5.87 -29.39 -2.79
CA LYS A 475 -6.68 -29.25 -4.00
C LYS A 475 -8.16 -29.39 -3.70
N HIS A 476 -8.55 -30.39 -2.91
CA HIS A 476 -9.95 -30.59 -2.49
C HIS A 476 -10.49 -29.34 -1.78
N LEU A 477 -9.73 -28.76 -0.84
CA LEU A 477 -10.14 -27.51 -0.17
C LEU A 477 -10.25 -26.34 -1.14
N LYS A 478 -9.32 -26.22 -2.10
CA LYS A 478 -9.33 -25.17 -3.12
C LYS A 478 -10.55 -25.29 -4.03
N ASP A 479 -10.86 -26.49 -4.52
CA ASP A 479 -11.97 -26.74 -5.43
C ASP A 479 -13.33 -26.51 -4.73
N LYS A 480 -13.43 -26.92 -3.47
CA LYS A 480 -14.68 -26.84 -2.70
C LYS A 480 -14.97 -25.41 -2.20
N TYR A 481 -13.97 -24.71 -1.70
CA TYR A 481 -14.17 -23.45 -0.99
C TYR A 481 -13.54 -22.22 -1.67
N GLY A 482 -12.56 -22.40 -2.56
CA GLY A 482 -11.74 -21.32 -3.10
C GLY A 482 -12.54 -20.25 -3.83
N ALA A 483 -13.63 -20.60 -4.49
CA ALA A 483 -14.49 -19.66 -5.21
C ALA A 483 -15.11 -18.56 -4.32
N HIS A 484 -15.21 -18.80 -3.00
CA HIS A 484 -15.76 -17.84 -2.03
C HIS A 484 -14.75 -16.80 -1.58
N TYR A 485 -13.45 -17.00 -1.84
CA TYR A 485 -12.36 -16.18 -1.31
C TYR A 485 -11.47 -15.59 -2.42
N PRO A 486 -11.98 -14.78 -3.36
CA PRO A 486 -11.16 -14.08 -4.34
C PRO A 486 -10.27 -13.05 -3.64
N ARG A 487 -9.09 -12.78 -4.23
CA ARG A 487 -8.21 -11.71 -3.72
C ARG A 487 -8.92 -10.36 -3.82
N ARG A 488 -8.88 -9.59 -2.74
CA ARG A 488 -9.52 -8.26 -2.64
C ARG A 488 -8.54 -7.11 -2.76
N THR A 489 -7.32 -7.27 -2.24
CA THR A 489 -6.30 -6.22 -2.20
C THR A 489 -5.42 -6.27 -3.43
N VAL A 490 -5.23 -5.14 -4.11
CA VAL A 490 -4.42 -5.04 -5.32
C VAL A 490 -2.98 -4.66 -4.97
N ILE A 491 -2.01 -5.48 -5.38
CA ILE A 491 -0.58 -5.22 -5.14
C ILE A 491 -0.10 -4.19 -6.17
N ARG A 492 0.48 -3.08 -5.68
CA ARG A 492 1.10 -2.01 -6.49
C ARG A 492 2.31 -1.44 -5.76
N SER A 493 3.32 -0.99 -6.50
CA SER A 493 4.34 -0.09 -5.94
C SER A 493 3.76 1.32 -5.84
N PHE A 494 4.04 2.00 -4.73
CA PHE A 494 3.57 3.37 -4.51
C PHE A 494 4.68 4.38 -4.76
N ASP A 495 4.38 5.40 -5.57
CA ASP A 495 5.23 6.56 -5.69
C ASP A 495 5.37 7.26 -4.33
N ASN A 496 6.55 7.81 -4.10
CA ASN A 496 6.79 8.54 -2.86
C ASN A 496 6.19 9.94 -2.96
N ILE A 497 5.03 10.14 -2.36
CA ILE A 497 4.36 11.46 -2.31
C ILE A 497 5.11 12.34 -1.31
N GLU A 498 5.84 13.33 -1.83
CA GLU A 498 6.45 14.36 -0.97
C GLU A 498 5.37 15.31 -0.45
N ALA A 499 5.07 15.22 0.85
CA ALA A 499 4.03 16.04 1.48
C ALA A 499 4.20 17.55 1.22
N THR A 500 5.43 18.02 1.08
CA THR A 500 5.73 19.43 0.76
C THR A 500 5.30 19.83 -0.64
N ARG A 501 5.24 18.90 -1.61
CA ARG A 501 4.78 19.20 -2.98
C ARG A 501 3.28 19.30 -3.10
N VAL A 502 2.56 18.53 -2.30
CA VAL A 502 1.09 18.49 -2.33
C VAL A 502 0.45 19.43 -1.31
N ALA A 503 1.21 19.90 -0.32
CA ALA A 503 0.73 20.83 0.68
C ALA A 503 0.20 22.12 0.05
N GLU A 504 -0.94 22.59 0.55
CA GLU A 504 -1.46 23.91 0.19
C GLU A 504 -0.68 24.99 0.89
N ALA A 505 -0.40 26.09 0.15
CA ALA A 505 0.22 27.29 0.71
C ALA A 505 -0.83 28.11 1.50
N ASN A 506 -1.20 27.59 2.68
CA ASN A 506 -2.27 28.09 3.53
C ASN A 506 -1.83 29.21 4.48
N GLU A 507 -0.54 29.45 4.60
CA GLU A 507 0.07 30.43 5.47
C GLU A 507 0.80 31.52 4.69
N LYS A 508 1.04 32.65 5.33
CA LYS A 508 1.82 33.77 4.78
C LYS A 508 3.09 33.97 5.59
N LEU A 509 4.23 33.91 4.95
CA LEU A 509 5.51 34.18 5.60
C LEU A 509 5.79 35.67 5.62
N TYR A 510 6.19 36.19 6.77
CA TYR A 510 6.57 37.58 7.00
C TYR A 510 7.97 37.65 7.59
N ILE A 511 8.65 38.83 7.42
CA ILE A 511 9.98 39.07 7.90
C ILE A 511 10.07 40.42 8.58
N ASN A 512 10.70 40.45 9.76
CA ASN A 512 11.18 41.66 10.40
C ASN A 512 12.70 41.72 10.27
N ARG A 513 13.20 42.50 9.29
CA ARG A 513 14.65 42.62 8.98
C ARG A 513 15.43 43.34 10.05
N GLU A 514 14.80 44.27 10.81
CA GLU A 514 15.47 45.08 11.84
C GLU A 514 15.76 44.24 13.08
N ASP A 515 14.79 43.45 13.50
CA ASP A 515 14.88 42.63 14.69
C ASP A 515 15.40 41.21 14.40
N GLY A 516 15.40 40.80 13.13
CA GLY A 516 15.88 39.50 12.69
C GLY A 516 14.93 38.32 12.97
N PHE A 517 13.60 38.59 12.89
CA PHE A 517 12.57 37.57 13.05
C PHE A 517 11.87 37.22 11.73
N ILE A 518 11.50 35.96 11.59
CA ILE A 518 10.62 35.48 10.51
C ILE A 518 9.46 34.71 11.14
N GLY A 519 8.34 34.60 10.43
CA GLY A 519 7.22 33.76 10.87
C GLY A 519 5.88 34.10 10.26
N THR A 520 4.90 33.25 10.50
CA THR A 520 3.52 33.39 10.00
C THR A 520 2.70 34.32 10.89
N GLY A 521 3.07 34.46 12.16
CA GLY A 521 2.44 35.36 13.13
C GLY A 521 2.81 36.85 13.01
N LEU A 522 3.81 37.21 12.20
CA LEU A 522 4.34 38.57 12.04
C LEU A 522 3.53 39.39 11.02
N LYS A 523 2.20 39.42 11.12
CA LYS A 523 1.27 40.03 10.14
C LYS A 523 1.44 41.54 9.91
N LYS A 524 2.19 42.23 10.76
CA LYS A 524 2.47 43.70 10.65
C LYS A 524 3.79 44.00 9.92
N ASP A 525 4.61 42.99 9.69
CA ASP A 525 5.96 43.10 9.07
C ASP A 525 5.89 42.86 7.55
N GLU A 526 7.04 42.85 6.90
CA GLU A 526 7.20 42.71 5.44
C GLU A 526 6.70 41.31 5.01
N PHE A 527 5.74 41.24 4.09
CA PHE A 527 5.29 40.02 3.46
C PHE A 527 6.36 39.45 2.51
N VAL A 528 6.66 38.17 2.62
CA VAL A 528 7.66 37.50 1.78
C VAL A 528 6.97 36.68 0.68
N CYS A 529 6.21 35.66 1.07
CA CYS A 529 5.53 34.74 0.16
C CYS A 529 4.45 33.93 0.87
N ASN A 530 3.61 33.23 0.11
CA ASN A 530 2.74 32.20 0.67
C ASN A 530 3.55 30.93 0.90
N CYS A 531 3.26 30.20 1.98
CA CYS A 531 3.95 28.98 2.36
C CYS A 531 2.98 28.00 3.04
N SER A 532 3.42 26.78 3.28
CA SER A 532 2.75 25.84 4.15
C SER A 532 3.44 25.78 5.53
N ASP A 533 2.72 25.35 6.55
CA ASP A 533 3.24 25.08 7.90
C ASP A 533 4.35 24.01 7.94
N ILE A 534 4.46 23.19 6.90
CA ILE A 534 5.47 22.14 6.76
C ILE A 534 6.67 22.53 5.89
N ASP A 535 6.63 23.70 5.24
CA ASP A 535 7.70 24.17 4.38
C ASP A 535 9.00 24.50 5.14
N ASP A 536 10.10 24.42 4.43
CA ASP A 536 11.38 24.95 4.84
C ASP A 536 11.61 26.32 4.22
N VAL A 537 12.34 27.18 4.89
CA VAL A 537 12.69 28.54 4.45
C VAL A 537 14.18 28.67 4.35
N ILE A 538 14.68 29.10 3.18
CA ILE A 538 16.09 29.43 2.99
C ILE A 538 16.33 30.91 3.24
N ILE A 539 17.39 31.22 3.97
CA ILE A 539 17.75 32.59 4.37
C ILE A 539 19.22 32.86 4.02
N PHE A 540 19.47 33.91 3.25
CA PHE A 540 20.82 34.40 2.92
C PHE A 540 21.11 35.70 3.65
N TYR A 541 22.34 35.85 4.13
CA TYR A 541 22.79 36.98 4.91
C TYR A 541 23.82 37.81 4.18
N LYS A 542 23.93 39.12 4.54
CA LYS A 542 24.88 40.08 3.93
C LYS A 542 26.33 39.73 4.20
N ASP A 543 26.62 38.89 5.20
CA ASP A 543 27.97 38.43 5.53
C ASP A 543 28.45 37.26 4.69
N GLY A 544 27.59 36.73 3.79
CA GLY A 544 27.89 35.59 2.91
C GLY A 544 27.49 34.25 3.42
N LYS A 545 26.79 34.17 4.55
CA LYS A 545 26.24 32.95 5.08
C LYS A 545 24.81 32.68 4.62
N TYR A 546 24.35 31.43 4.77
CA TYR A 546 22.96 31.05 4.59
C TYR A 546 22.61 29.86 5.44
N LYS A 547 21.32 29.70 5.72
CA LYS A 547 20.77 28.53 6.42
C LYS A 547 19.36 28.23 5.95
N VAL A 548 18.90 27.00 6.24
CA VAL A 548 17.52 26.59 6.05
C VAL A 548 16.91 26.24 7.39
N THR A 549 15.69 26.70 7.63
CA THR A 549 14.95 26.44 8.85
C THR A 549 13.49 26.14 8.52
N LYS A 550 12.76 25.49 9.45
CA LYS A 550 11.34 25.22 9.27
C LYS A 550 10.51 26.49 9.46
N VAL A 551 9.37 26.58 8.74
CA VAL A 551 8.37 27.62 8.99
C VAL A 551 7.87 27.50 10.44
N ALA A 552 7.71 28.62 11.12
CA ALA A 552 7.21 28.73 12.48
C ALA A 552 6.41 30.03 12.64
N ASP A 553 5.64 30.15 13.70
CA ASP A 553 4.85 31.34 14.00
C ASP A 553 5.73 32.58 14.19
N LYS A 554 6.82 32.45 14.95
CA LYS A 554 7.84 33.48 15.15
C LYS A 554 9.17 32.83 15.50
N LEU A 555 10.18 33.05 14.66
CA LEU A 555 11.50 32.47 14.83
C LEU A 555 12.58 33.53 14.67
N TYR A 556 13.50 33.62 15.65
CA TYR A 556 14.67 34.44 15.52
C TYR A 556 15.71 33.77 14.62
N VAL A 557 16.09 34.45 13.53
CA VAL A 557 17.01 33.87 12.56
C VAL A 557 18.30 34.71 12.41
N GLY A 558 18.38 35.87 13.08
CA GLY A 558 19.51 36.77 12.98
C GLY A 558 19.26 38.00 12.14
N LYS A 559 20.10 39.03 12.33
CA LYS A 559 20.03 40.32 11.57
C LYS A 559 20.77 40.23 10.24
N ASN A 560 20.70 41.29 9.46
CA ASN A 560 21.39 41.42 8.17
C ASN A 560 20.94 40.45 7.08
N ILE A 561 19.65 40.11 7.07
CA ILE A 561 19.06 39.21 6.07
C ILE A 561 19.11 39.90 4.69
N LEU A 562 19.69 39.20 3.72
CA LEU A 562 19.83 39.63 2.33
C LEU A 562 18.60 39.18 1.50
N TYR A 563 18.27 37.88 1.58
CA TYR A 563 17.18 37.22 0.83
C TYR A 563 16.56 36.14 1.67
N ILE A 564 15.27 35.92 1.45
CA ILE A 564 14.48 34.84 2.08
C ILE A 564 13.40 34.35 1.14
N ASN A 565 13.19 33.05 1.08
CA ASN A 565 12.05 32.41 0.39
C ASN A 565 11.82 30.99 0.87
N VAL A 566 10.73 30.34 0.44
CA VAL A 566 10.51 28.91 0.64
C VAL A 566 11.63 28.12 -0.04
N PHE A 567 12.15 27.11 0.67
CA PHE A 567 13.20 26.22 0.18
C PHE A 567 12.58 24.89 -0.32
N LYS A 568 12.83 24.56 -1.57
CA LYS A 568 12.43 23.27 -2.16
C LYS A 568 13.65 22.35 -2.21
N ARG A 569 13.57 21.20 -1.52
CA ARG A 569 14.62 20.18 -1.60
C ARG A 569 14.72 19.63 -3.02
N ASN A 570 15.94 19.26 -3.41
CA ASN A 570 16.24 18.69 -4.72
C ASN A 570 15.88 19.62 -5.92
N ASP A 571 15.63 20.90 -5.67
CA ASP A 571 15.40 21.87 -6.73
C ASP A 571 16.73 22.28 -7.39
N GLN A 572 16.97 21.76 -8.58
CA GLN A 572 18.15 22.05 -9.41
C GLN A 572 17.92 23.26 -10.33
N ARG A 573 16.70 23.79 -10.42
CA ARG A 573 16.38 24.90 -11.34
C ARG A 573 16.49 26.27 -10.69
N THR A 574 16.36 26.38 -9.37
CA THR A 574 16.60 27.63 -8.67
C THR A 574 18.09 27.91 -8.55
N ILE A 575 18.59 28.79 -9.38
CA ILE A 575 20.00 29.20 -9.44
C ILE A 575 20.20 30.56 -8.77
N TYR A 576 21.19 30.61 -7.89
CA TYR A 576 21.60 31.83 -7.22
C TYR A 576 22.81 32.44 -7.94
N ASN A 577 22.67 33.70 -8.40
CA ASN A 577 23.72 34.47 -9.00
C ASN A 577 24.34 35.38 -7.94
N LEU A 578 25.64 35.33 -7.78
CA LEU A 578 26.37 36.04 -6.73
C LEU A 578 27.58 36.77 -7.28
N VAL A 579 27.74 38.08 -6.94
CA VAL A 579 29.00 38.83 -7.06
C VAL A 579 29.46 39.27 -5.68
N TYR A 580 30.65 38.87 -5.30
CA TYR A 580 31.20 39.18 -3.98
C TYR A 580 32.69 39.57 -4.03
N GLN A 581 33.11 40.40 -3.07
CA GLN A 581 34.51 40.76 -2.83
C GLN A 581 35.04 39.88 -1.69
N ASN A 582 36.11 39.15 -1.94
CA ASN A 582 36.69 38.23 -0.99
C ASN A 582 37.63 38.95 -0.01
N GLY A 583 37.11 39.31 1.17
CA GLY A 583 37.85 40.10 2.17
C GLY A 583 37.91 41.58 1.88
N LYS A 584 38.38 42.40 2.85
CA LYS A 584 38.49 43.84 2.75
C LYS A 584 39.57 44.23 1.72
N GLY A 585 39.16 44.91 0.63
CA GLY A 585 40.06 45.27 -0.46
C GLY A 585 40.49 44.10 -1.35
N GLY A 586 39.92 42.95 -1.20
CA GLY A 586 40.22 41.74 -1.96
C GLY A 586 39.62 41.75 -3.37
N VAL A 587 39.89 40.68 -4.11
CA VAL A 587 39.42 40.46 -5.48
C VAL A 587 37.91 40.24 -5.49
N VAL A 588 37.26 40.78 -6.54
CA VAL A 588 35.81 40.56 -6.78
C VAL A 588 35.63 39.36 -7.69
N TYR A 589 34.73 38.43 -7.24
CA TYR A 589 34.38 37.21 -7.94
C TYR A 589 32.89 37.19 -8.28
N MET A 590 32.55 36.44 -9.32
CA MET A 590 31.17 36.14 -9.68
C MET A 590 30.98 34.62 -9.81
N LYS A 591 29.80 34.10 -9.41
CA LYS A 591 29.47 32.70 -9.56
C LYS A 591 27.97 32.45 -9.63
N ARG A 592 27.64 31.28 -10.15
CA ARG A 592 26.30 30.70 -10.16
C ARG A 592 26.31 29.38 -9.39
N PHE A 593 25.29 29.15 -8.56
CA PHE A 593 25.20 27.91 -7.81
C PHE A 593 23.75 27.59 -7.46
N ALA A 594 23.47 26.30 -7.27
CA ALA A 594 22.21 25.77 -6.72
C ALA A 594 22.42 25.33 -5.28
N VAL A 595 21.33 25.31 -4.50
CA VAL A 595 21.28 24.71 -3.14
C VAL A 595 20.30 23.55 -3.19
N ILE A 596 20.82 22.35 -3.41
CA ILE A 596 20.02 21.12 -3.63
C ILE A 596 19.68 20.44 -2.29
N GLY A 597 20.70 20.14 -1.48
CA GLY A 597 20.55 19.47 -0.19
C GLY A 597 21.23 20.24 0.94
N ILE A 598 20.57 20.25 2.11
CA ILE A 598 21.06 21.01 3.28
C ILE A 598 20.50 20.41 4.57
N THR A 599 21.29 20.46 5.65
CA THR A 599 20.83 20.13 6.99
C THR A 599 20.13 21.34 7.60
N ARG A 600 18.93 21.18 8.16
CA ARG A 600 18.21 22.27 8.85
C ARG A 600 19.02 22.87 9.98
N ASP A 601 18.88 24.18 10.15
CA ASP A 601 19.49 25.01 11.22
C ASP A 601 21.02 25.03 11.26
N LYS A 602 21.69 24.39 10.28
CA LYS A 602 23.13 24.49 10.09
C LYS A 602 23.45 25.70 9.19
N GLU A 603 24.45 26.51 9.61
CA GLU A 603 24.95 27.61 8.79
C GLU A 603 25.97 27.12 7.73
N TYR A 604 25.82 27.62 6.54
CA TYR A 604 26.71 27.38 5.40
C TYR A 604 27.25 28.71 4.86
N ASP A 605 28.40 28.69 4.20
CA ASP A 605 29.02 29.85 3.57
C ASP A 605 28.85 29.79 2.04
N MET A 606 28.31 30.84 1.44
CA MET A 606 28.24 30.98 -0.02
C MET A 606 29.46 31.71 -0.60
N THR A 607 30.44 32.12 0.24
CA THR A 607 31.70 32.74 -0.13
C THR A 607 32.86 31.87 0.32
N GLN A 608 34.07 32.48 0.48
CA GLN A 608 35.21 31.72 1.04
C GLN A 608 35.37 31.92 2.56
N GLY A 609 34.43 32.54 3.25
CA GLY A 609 34.46 32.79 4.68
C GLY A 609 35.52 33.78 5.14
N THR A 610 36.14 34.52 4.22
CA THR A 610 37.19 35.49 4.55
C THR A 610 36.62 36.71 5.28
N LYS A 611 37.21 37.07 6.41
CA LYS A 611 36.75 38.23 7.20
C LYS A 611 36.75 39.53 6.40
N GLY A 612 35.62 40.25 6.42
CA GLY A 612 35.45 41.47 5.66
C GLY A 612 34.98 41.27 4.21
N THR A 613 34.51 40.08 3.85
CA THR A 613 33.84 39.82 2.58
C THR A 613 32.61 40.72 2.44
N LYS A 614 32.38 41.24 1.22
CA LYS A 614 31.24 42.10 0.88
C LYS A 614 30.51 41.57 -0.33
N ILE A 615 29.18 41.41 -0.21
CA ILE A 615 28.29 41.04 -1.33
C ILE A 615 27.97 42.33 -2.12
N TRP A 616 28.17 42.27 -3.41
CA TRP A 616 27.89 43.40 -4.34
C TRP A 616 26.59 43.15 -5.11
N TRP A 617 26.27 41.88 -5.43
CA TRP A 617 25.05 41.46 -6.12
C TRP A 617 24.62 40.08 -5.65
N PHE A 618 23.33 39.90 -5.51
CA PHE A 618 22.70 38.59 -5.24
C PHE A 618 21.34 38.61 -5.88
N SER A 619 21.02 37.54 -6.62
CA SER A 619 19.70 37.26 -7.14
C SER A 619 19.37 35.74 -7.05
N ALA A 620 18.10 35.46 -6.89
CA ALA A 620 17.58 34.10 -6.93
C ALA A 620 16.73 33.94 -8.20
N ASN A 621 17.06 32.95 -9.01
CA ASN A 621 16.54 32.77 -10.36
C ASN A 621 15.87 31.39 -10.47
N PRO A 622 14.51 31.30 -10.36
CA PRO A 622 13.77 30.04 -10.23
C PRO A 622 13.89 29.08 -11.43
N ASN A 623 14.31 29.58 -12.57
CA ASN A 623 14.52 28.79 -13.77
C ASN A 623 15.90 29.01 -14.40
N GLY A 624 16.90 29.36 -13.58
CA GLY A 624 18.28 29.54 -14.04
C GLY A 624 18.49 30.72 -14.99
N GLU A 625 17.72 31.79 -14.82
CA GLU A 625 17.89 33.02 -15.60
C GLU A 625 19.28 33.63 -15.37
N ALA A 626 19.88 34.14 -16.44
CA ALA A 626 21.22 34.68 -16.42
C ALA A 626 21.22 36.18 -16.75
N GLU A 627 21.42 37.00 -15.73
CA GLU A 627 21.39 38.45 -15.80
C GLU A 627 22.68 39.02 -16.38
N THR A 628 22.60 40.17 -17.04
CA THR A 628 23.75 41.00 -17.39
C THR A 628 23.84 42.18 -16.43
N LEU A 629 24.99 42.32 -15.78
CA LEU A 629 25.24 43.39 -14.81
C LEU A 629 26.28 44.40 -15.37
N ARG A 630 26.09 45.67 -15.02
CA ARG A 630 27.06 46.74 -15.25
C ARG A 630 27.89 46.99 -14.02
N VAL A 631 29.19 46.80 -14.16
CA VAL A 631 30.19 47.07 -13.11
C VAL A 631 30.83 48.42 -13.34
N THR A 632 30.75 49.31 -12.34
CA THR A 632 31.42 50.62 -12.34
C THR A 632 32.53 50.58 -11.29
N LEU A 633 33.74 50.90 -11.68
CA LEU A 633 34.91 50.95 -10.83
C LEU A 633 35.13 52.36 -10.23
N LYS A 634 35.81 52.42 -9.10
CA LYS A 634 36.30 53.69 -8.58
C LYS A 634 37.46 54.22 -9.42
N GLU A 635 37.47 55.52 -9.65
CA GLU A 635 38.52 56.20 -10.40
C GLU A 635 39.86 55.98 -9.70
N LYS A 636 40.86 55.57 -10.49
CA LYS A 636 42.27 55.44 -10.08
C LYS A 636 43.18 55.99 -11.21
N PRO A 637 44.34 56.61 -10.86
CA PRO A 637 45.29 57.03 -11.88
C PRO A 637 45.67 55.82 -12.77
N ARG A 638 45.66 55.98 -14.08
CA ARG A 638 45.99 55.02 -15.14
C ARG A 638 44.91 53.89 -15.38
N LEU A 639 43.74 54.00 -14.80
CA LEU A 639 42.64 53.09 -15.09
C LEU A 639 41.88 53.58 -16.31
N LYS A 640 41.97 52.86 -17.44
CA LYS A 640 41.36 53.26 -18.73
C LYS A 640 39.91 52.93 -18.86
N VAL A 641 39.49 51.80 -18.29
CA VAL A 641 38.09 51.24 -18.35
C VAL A 641 37.47 51.42 -16.98
N LEU A 642 36.49 52.32 -16.86
CA LEU A 642 35.76 52.59 -15.62
C LEU A 642 34.44 51.80 -15.52
N GLN A 643 33.90 51.36 -16.67
CA GLN A 643 32.66 50.59 -16.72
C GLN A 643 32.80 49.42 -17.71
N PHE A 644 32.25 48.28 -17.36
CA PHE A 644 32.15 47.14 -18.22
C PHE A 644 30.95 46.28 -17.78
N ASP A 645 30.47 45.46 -18.71
CA ASP A 645 29.34 44.54 -18.44
C ASP A 645 29.87 43.13 -18.16
N ILE A 646 29.17 42.41 -17.30
CA ILE A 646 29.39 40.99 -16.99
C ILE A 646 28.09 40.23 -17.18
N ASN A 647 28.16 39.07 -17.81
CA ASN A 647 27.00 38.25 -18.08
C ASN A 647 27.09 36.93 -17.29
N PHE A 648 26.06 36.60 -16.56
CA PHE A 648 26.02 35.32 -15.86
C PHE A 648 25.83 34.12 -16.81
N ALA A 649 25.34 34.32 -18.04
CA ALA A 649 25.23 33.24 -19.04
C ALA A 649 26.61 32.61 -19.40
N ASP A 650 27.67 33.40 -19.27
CA ASP A 650 29.05 32.96 -19.56
C ASP A 650 29.65 32.08 -18.44
N LEU A 651 28.88 31.81 -17.36
CA LEU A 651 29.33 31.04 -16.21
C LEU A 651 28.64 29.71 -16.13
N ALA A 652 29.44 28.66 -15.97
CA ALA A 652 28.94 27.36 -15.57
C ALA A 652 28.36 27.40 -14.14
N ILE A 653 27.27 26.67 -13.92
CA ILE A 653 26.71 26.48 -12.60
C ILE A 653 27.60 25.48 -11.86
N LYS A 654 28.18 25.89 -10.73
CA LYS A 654 29.15 25.10 -9.94
C LYS A 654 28.62 24.85 -8.53
N GLY A 655 29.30 24.02 -7.77
CA GLY A 655 28.97 23.74 -6.38
C GLY A 655 29.01 25.00 -5.49
N LYS A 656 28.18 24.96 -4.43
CA LYS A 656 28.05 26.11 -3.47
C LYS A 656 29.35 26.60 -2.85
N GLN A 657 30.39 25.75 -2.75
CA GLN A 657 31.70 26.11 -2.19
C GLN A 657 32.69 26.66 -3.22
N ALA A 658 32.37 26.65 -4.51
CA ALA A 658 33.27 27.17 -5.55
C ALA A 658 33.56 28.66 -5.33
N MET A 659 34.80 29.08 -5.58
CA MET A 659 35.26 30.50 -5.47
C MET A 659 34.57 31.38 -6.52
N GLY A 660 34.33 30.85 -7.70
CA GLY A 660 33.80 31.61 -8.86
C GLY A 660 34.89 32.19 -9.75
N ASN A 661 34.47 32.90 -10.81
CA ASN A 661 35.34 33.52 -11.77
C ASN A 661 35.69 34.95 -11.32
N MET A 662 36.93 35.35 -11.53
CA MET A 662 37.40 36.69 -11.17
C MET A 662 36.77 37.74 -12.08
N VAL A 663 36.15 38.75 -11.49
CA VAL A 663 35.60 39.93 -12.19
C VAL A 663 36.65 41.05 -12.29
N THR A 664 37.23 41.45 -11.17
CA THR A 664 38.21 42.50 -11.13
C THR A 664 39.04 42.50 -9.83
N LYS A 665 40.28 42.98 -9.92
CA LYS A 665 41.13 43.30 -8.76
C LYS A 665 41.01 44.78 -8.34
N ASN A 666 40.30 45.60 -9.15
CA ASN A 666 40.11 47.01 -8.86
C ASN A 666 38.90 47.22 -7.94
N GLU A 667 38.91 48.36 -7.25
CA GLU A 667 37.85 48.69 -6.31
C GLU A 667 36.55 49.03 -7.04
N VAL A 668 35.50 48.32 -6.72
CA VAL A 668 34.18 48.54 -7.31
C VAL A 668 33.49 49.71 -6.60
N HIS A 669 32.91 50.58 -7.39
CA HIS A 669 32.04 51.68 -6.92
C HIS A 669 30.58 51.21 -6.83
N ARG A 670 30.07 50.60 -7.92
CA ARG A 670 28.67 50.18 -8.04
C ARG A 670 28.54 48.98 -8.98
N ILE A 671 27.59 48.10 -8.67
CA ILE A 671 27.09 47.07 -9.59
C ILE A 671 25.58 47.27 -9.72
N SER A 672 25.08 47.30 -10.97
CA SER A 672 23.66 47.48 -11.27
C SER A 672 23.19 46.48 -12.35
N LEU A 673 21.93 46.09 -12.27
CA LEU A 673 21.29 45.30 -13.32
C LEU A 673 21.25 46.10 -14.62
N LYS A 674 21.71 45.50 -15.72
CA LYS A 674 21.60 46.07 -17.07
C LYS A 674 20.43 45.42 -17.81
N GLU A 675 20.36 44.06 -17.74
CA GLU A 675 19.37 43.27 -18.45
C GLU A 675 19.04 42.01 -17.67
N ARG A 676 17.74 41.64 -17.66
CA ARG A 676 17.32 40.30 -17.18
C ARG A 676 17.49 39.33 -18.32
N GLY A 677 18.37 38.35 -18.17
CA GLY A 677 18.60 37.32 -19.18
C GLY A 677 17.52 36.23 -19.16
N VAL A 678 17.64 35.31 -20.11
CA VAL A 678 16.80 34.13 -20.23
C VAL A 678 17.40 32.94 -19.45
N SER A 679 16.64 31.88 -19.31
CA SER A 679 17.11 30.63 -18.72
C SER A 679 18.28 30.03 -19.53
N THR A 680 19.31 29.56 -18.83
CA THR A 680 20.45 28.83 -19.40
C THR A 680 20.37 27.32 -19.13
N LEU A 681 19.30 26.86 -18.49
CA LEU A 681 19.05 25.46 -18.24
C LEU A 681 18.40 24.81 -19.47
N GLY A 682 18.56 23.51 -19.62
CA GLY A 682 17.84 22.70 -20.62
C GLY A 682 16.34 22.80 -20.48
N GLY A 683 15.62 22.18 -21.38
CA GLY A 683 14.18 22.22 -21.48
C GLY A 683 13.48 21.90 -20.17
N ARG A 684 12.25 22.35 -20.03
CA ARG A 684 11.37 22.09 -18.88
C ARG A 684 10.11 21.39 -19.34
N GLU A 685 9.80 20.25 -18.76
CA GLU A 685 8.51 19.59 -18.99
C GLU A 685 7.36 20.46 -18.49
N VAL A 686 6.34 20.59 -19.30
CA VAL A 686 5.14 21.38 -19.02
C VAL A 686 3.91 20.49 -19.17
N TRP A 687 3.02 20.64 -18.23
CA TRP A 687 1.77 19.88 -18.18
C TRP A 687 0.59 20.84 -18.08
N PHE A 688 -0.54 20.47 -18.68
CA PHE A 688 -1.79 21.23 -18.57
C PHE A 688 -2.78 20.44 -17.70
N ASP A 689 -3.24 21.08 -16.63
CA ASP A 689 -4.28 20.53 -15.75
C ASP A 689 -5.65 21.09 -16.17
N PRO A 690 -6.52 20.26 -16.79
CA PRO A 690 -7.84 20.70 -17.27
C PRO A 690 -8.82 21.00 -16.13
N ASP A 691 -8.59 20.50 -14.90
CA ASP A 691 -9.48 20.74 -13.76
C ASP A 691 -9.37 22.18 -13.24
N VAL A 692 -8.19 22.73 -13.29
CA VAL A 692 -7.89 24.10 -12.84
C VAL A 692 -7.62 25.07 -14.00
N LEU A 693 -7.59 24.58 -15.24
CA LEU A 693 -7.31 25.34 -16.47
C LEU A 693 -5.96 26.08 -16.37
N ARG A 694 -4.93 25.42 -15.87
CA ARG A 694 -3.59 25.98 -15.66
C ARG A 694 -2.49 25.02 -16.05
N LEU A 695 -1.33 25.60 -16.32
CA LEU A 695 -0.11 24.83 -16.49
C LEU A 695 0.50 24.45 -15.13
N ASN A 696 1.26 23.38 -15.15
CA ASN A 696 2.10 22.98 -14.03
C ASN A 696 3.37 22.29 -14.54
N TYR A 697 4.31 22.09 -13.61
CA TYR A 697 5.59 21.45 -13.87
C TYR A 697 5.77 20.19 -12.99
N ASP A 698 4.67 19.71 -12.42
CA ASP A 698 4.64 18.65 -11.41
C ASP A 698 4.12 17.33 -11.97
N GLY A 699 3.91 17.24 -13.28
CA GLY A 699 3.46 16.01 -13.97
C GLY A 699 1.95 15.76 -13.89
N ARG A 700 1.11 16.81 -13.73
CA ARG A 700 -0.35 16.67 -13.56
C ARG A 700 -1.12 17.03 -14.82
N GLY A 701 -2.09 16.18 -15.16
CA GLY A 701 -2.92 16.35 -16.35
C GLY A 701 -2.24 15.89 -17.62
N THR A 702 -2.38 16.64 -18.72
CA THR A 702 -1.86 16.28 -20.04
C THR A 702 -0.44 16.83 -20.23
N SER A 703 0.52 15.97 -20.59
CA SER A 703 1.87 16.43 -20.94
C SER A 703 1.85 17.20 -22.26
N LEU A 704 2.46 18.39 -22.26
CA LEU A 704 2.67 19.20 -23.44
C LEU A 704 4.10 19.06 -24.00
N GLY A 705 4.93 18.24 -23.34
CA GLY A 705 6.33 18.01 -23.71
C GLY A 705 7.32 18.99 -23.09
N GLU A 706 8.56 18.99 -23.60
CA GLU A 706 9.67 19.78 -23.10
C GLU A 706 9.73 21.16 -23.79
N PHE A 707 9.84 22.23 -22.99
CA PHE A 707 9.86 23.63 -23.42
C PHE A 707 11.18 24.30 -23.10
N ASN A 708 11.79 24.91 -24.09
CA ASN A 708 12.93 25.80 -23.96
C ASN A 708 12.46 27.25 -23.71
N ALA A 709 13.40 28.13 -23.35
CA ALA A 709 13.11 29.49 -22.91
C ALA A 709 12.23 30.34 -23.87
N ASN A 710 12.31 30.09 -25.17
CA ASN A 710 11.61 30.87 -26.20
C ASN A 710 10.34 30.16 -26.74
N ASP A 711 10.09 28.94 -26.31
CA ASP A 711 8.94 28.16 -26.78
C ASP A 711 7.65 28.80 -26.29
N LYS A 712 6.59 28.60 -27.06
CA LYS A 712 5.25 29.09 -26.76
C LYS A 712 4.26 27.94 -26.77
N ILE A 713 3.13 28.16 -26.17
CA ILE A 713 1.97 27.26 -26.20
C ILE A 713 0.98 27.81 -27.23
N LEU A 714 0.46 26.92 -28.06
CA LEU A 714 -0.68 27.17 -28.94
C LEU A 714 -1.96 26.80 -28.22
N ILE A 715 -2.92 27.69 -28.19
CA ILE A 715 -4.26 27.49 -27.66
C ILE A 715 -5.27 27.69 -28.77
N VAL A 716 -6.08 26.67 -29.04
CA VAL A 716 -7.18 26.72 -30.00
C VAL A 716 -8.50 26.53 -29.26
N LEU A 717 -9.44 27.41 -29.49
CA LEU A 717 -10.74 27.41 -28.86
C LEU A 717 -11.81 26.78 -29.76
N LYS A 718 -12.85 26.20 -29.19
CA LYS A 718 -13.97 25.57 -29.90
C LYS A 718 -14.72 26.53 -30.83
N ASN A 719 -14.64 27.83 -30.56
CA ASN A 719 -15.25 28.86 -31.39
C ASN A 719 -14.39 29.28 -32.59
N GLY A 720 -13.34 28.54 -32.94
CA GLY A 720 -12.48 28.81 -34.10
C GLY A 720 -11.51 29.98 -33.91
N GLN A 721 -11.23 30.36 -32.68
CA GLN A 721 -10.18 31.34 -32.31
C GLN A 721 -8.93 30.63 -31.83
N PHE A 722 -7.79 31.27 -32.01
CA PHE A 722 -6.52 30.80 -31.47
C PHE A 722 -5.66 31.95 -30.94
N TYR A 723 -4.70 31.63 -30.09
CA TYR A 723 -3.62 32.55 -29.66
C TYR A 723 -2.45 31.72 -29.12
N THR A 724 -1.31 32.41 -28.93
CA THR A 724 -0.12 31.84 -28.31
C THR A 724 0.19 32.52 -27.00
N SER A 725 0.62 31.75 -26.00
CA SER A 725 1.07 32.25 -24.69
C SER A 725 2.46 31.75 -24.31
N SER A 726 3.06 32.37 -23.30
CA SER A 726 4.21 31.79 -22.60
C SER A 726 3.76 30.57 -21.80
N PHE A 727 4.68 29.67 -21.45
CA PHE A 727 4.41 28.50 -20.64
C PHE A 727 4.52 28.74 -19.11
N ASP A 728 4.17 29.95 -18.65
CA ASP A 728 4.15 30.29 -17.22
C ASP A 728 2.99 29.58 -16.50
N ALA A 729 3.28 28.89 -15.41
CA ALA A 729 2.28 28.21 -14.58
C ALA A 729 1.25 29.17 -13.95
N GLY A 730 1.51 30.47 -13.91
CA GLY A 730 0.57 31.51 -13.50
C GLY A 730 -0.58 31.74 -14.49
N ASN A 731 -0.41 31.36 -15.76
CA ASN A 731 -1.42 31.57 -16.80
C ASN A 731 -2.66 30.73 -16.50
N HIS A 732 -3.83 31.37 -16.67
CA HIS A 732 -5.13 30.74 -16.60
C HIS A 732 -5.79 30.76 -17.98
N TYR A 733 -6.33 29.63 -18.40
CA TYR A 733 -6.94 29.44 -19.70
C TYR A 733 -8.46 29.32 -19.61
N GLU A 734 -9.11 29.37 -20.75
CA GLU A 734 -10.56 29.29 -20.86
C GLU A 734 -11.05 27.83 -20.75
N ASP A 735 -12.32 27.65 -20.45
CA ASP A 735 -12.98 26.33 -20.35
C ASP A 735 -13.40 25.72 -21.72
N ASN A 736 -13.42 26.57 -22.77
CA ASN A 736 -13.79 26.19 -24.12
C ASN A 736 -12.59 25.81 -25.03
N ILE A 737 -11.49 25.36 -24.46
CA ILE A 737 -10.33 24.89 -25.21
C ILE A 737 -10.72 23.67 -26.06
N LEU A 738 -10.33 23.71 -27.33
CA LEU A 738 -10.36 22.55 -28.23
C LEU A 738 -9.03 21.80 -28.19
N LEU A 739 -7.91 22.58 -28.22
CA LEU A 739 -6.55 22.04 -28.24
C LEU A 739 -5.60 22.97 -27.48
N ILE A 740 -4.69 22.40 -26.76
CA ILE A 740 -3.54 23.06 -26.15
C ILE A 740 -2.30 22.20 -26.34
N GLU A 741 -1.27 22.75 -26.96
CA GLU A 741 -0.01 22.05 -27.23
C GLU A 741 1.17 23.01 -27.37
N LYS A 742 2.38 22.49 -27.54
CA LYS A 742 3.56 23.27 -27.89
C LYS A 742 3.39 23.87 -29.27
N PHE A 743 3.64 25.19 -29.42
CA PHE A 743 3.56 25.87 -30.68
C PHE A 743 4.72 25.53 -31.60
N GLU A 744 4.39 25.01 -32.80
CA GLU A 744 5.33 24.69 -33.87
C GLU A 744 5.01 25.55 -35.11
N GLU A 745 5.93 26.41 -35.51
CA GLU A 745 5.71 27.41 -36.57
C GLU A 745 5.39 26.79 -37.95
N ASN A 746 5.94 25.61 -38.22
CA ASN A 746 5.81 24.95 -39.54
C ASN A 746 4.76 23.84 -39.57
N LYS A 747 4.05 23.57 -38.47
CA LYS A 747 3.02 22.55 -38.42
C LYS A 747 1.81 22.96 -39.22
N VAL A 748 1.46 22.16 -40.22
CA VAL A 748 0.30 22.42 -41.12
C VAL A 748 -0.94 21.81 -40.51
N TRP A 749 -1.97 22.62 -40.42
CA TRP A 749 -3.28 22.22 -39.90
C TRP A 749 -4.32 22.17 -41.00
N THR A 750 -5.27 21.26 -40.85
CA THR A 750 -6.43 21.19 -41.75
C THR A 750 -7.71 21.43 -40.96
N ALA A 751 -8.43 22.48 -41.29
CA ALA A 751 -9.70 22.78 -40.66
C ALA A 751 -10.85 22.58 -41.65
N VAL A 752 -11.92 21.95 -41.21
CA VAL A 752 -13.23 21.89 -41.84
C VAL A 752 -14.16 22.82 -41.09
N LEU A 753 -14.78 23.73 -41.77
CA LEU A 753 -15.62 24.75 -41.15
C LEU A 753 -16.90 24.98 -41.98
N ASN A 754 -17.95 25.45 -41.32
CA ASN A 754 -19.13 25.98 -41.98
C ASN A 754 -19.03 27.51 -42.04
N ASP A 755 -18.99 28.06 -43.25
CA ASP A 755 -18.92 29.51 -43.47
C ASP A 755 -20.36 30.06 -43.51
N ALA A 756 -20.75 30.79 -42.48
CA ALA A 756 -22.11 31.35 -42.39
C ALA A 756 -22.40 32.42 -43.45
N ASP A 757 -21.38 33.15 -43.96
CA ASP A 757 -21.55 34.15 -45.00
C ASP A 757 -21.95 33.51 -46.33
N GLN A 758 -21.50 32.29 -46.58
CA GLN A 758 -21.74 31.57 -47.84
C GLN A 758 -22.75 30.45 -47.67
N GLY A 759 -23.03 29.98 -46.45
CA GLY A 759 -23.94 28.89 -46.14
C GLY A 759 -23.44 27.51 -46.60
N TYR A 760 -22.13 27.32 -46.74
CA TYR A 760 -21.51 26.09 -47.20
C TYR A 760 -20.34 25.63 -46.38
N PRO A 761 -20.01 24.33 -46.36
CA PRO A 761 -18.80 23.81 -45.72
C PRO A 761 -17.55 24.08 -46.58
N TYR A 762 -16.46 24.44 -45.88
CA TYR A 762 -15.16 24.71 -46.47
C TYR A 762 -14.07 23.86 -45.79
N ILE A 763 -13.07 23.45 -46.57
CA ILE A 763 -11.81 22.90 -46.09
C ILE A 763 -10.69 23.90 -46.36
N LYS A 764 -9.82 24.08 -45.37
CA LYS A 764 -8.59 24.88 -45.52
C LYS A 764 -7.41 24.22 -44.83
N ARG A 765 -6.22 24.41 -45.42
CA ARG A 765 -4.95 24.01 -44.85
C ARG A 765 -4.11 25.25 -44.60
N PHE A 766 -3.51 25.34 -43.42
CA PHE A 766 -2.75 26.55 -42.99
C PHE A 766 -1.79 26.23 -41.89
N THR A 767 -0.85 27.18 -41.60
CA THR A 767 -0.02 27.19 -40.39
C THR A 767 -0.52 28.29 -39.47
N PHE A 768 -0.48 28.02 -38.13
CA PHE A 768 -0.75 29.06 -37.15
C PHE A 768 0.45 30.01 -37.06
N GLU A 769 0.20 31.30 -36.88
CA GLU A 769 1.21 32.33 -36.62
C GLU A 769 1.24 32.67 -35.14
N ALA A 770 2.41 32.95 -34.57
CA ALA A 770 2.52 33.36 -33.17
C ALA A 770 1.73 34.67 -32.94
N ALA A 771 0.66 34.59 -32.16
CA ALA A 771 -0.22 35.72 -31.88
C ALA A 771 -0.57 35.80 -30.38
N SER A 772 -0.22 36.90 -29.73
CA SER A 772 -0.55 37.13 -28.31
C SER A 772 -2.01 37.55 -28.08
N LYS A 773 -2.72 37.95 -29.14
CA LYS A 773 -4.14 38.29 -29.11
C LYS A 773 -4.92 37.23 -29.86
N LYS A 774 -6.17 36.95 -29.40
CA LYS A 774 -7.08 36.02 -30.06
C LYS A 774 -7.31 36.44 -31.51
N GLN A 775 -7.16 35.47 -32.42
CA GLN A 775 -7.44 35.62 -33.84
C GLN A 775 -8.37 34.55 -34.32
N SER A 776 -9.29 34.85 -35.23
CA SER A 776 -10.17 33.84 -35.79
C SER A 776 -9.52 33.23 -37.06
N PHE A 777 -9.60 31.90 -37.17
CA PHE A 777 -9.23 31.18 -38.40
C PHE A 777 -10.43 30.65 -39.20
N ILE A 778 -11.65 30.87 -38.69
CA ILE A 778 -12.88 30.46 -39.39
C ILE A 778 -13.68 31.61 -40.00
N GLY A 779 -13.15 32.84 -39.96
CA GLY A 779 -13.79 34.07 -40.41
C GLY A 779 -14.28 34.94 -39.29
N ASP A 780 -14.86 36.11 -39.64
CA ASP A 780 -15.32 37.10 -38.65
C ASP A 780 -16.82 36.99 -38.32
N ASN A 781 -17.55 36.16 -39.10
CA ASN A 781 -18.97 35.95 -38.89
C ASN A 781 -19.18 35.04 -37.64
N PRO A 782 -19.88 35.50 -36.57
CA PRO A 782 -20.07 34.74 -35.35
C PRO A 782 -20.89 33.45 -35.50
N ASP A 783 -21.67 33.33 -36.59
CA ASP A 783 -22.50 32.15 -36.92
C ASP A 783 -21.67 31.07 -37.64
N SER A 784 -20.46 31.38 -38.09
CA SER A 784 -19.54 30.40 -38.66
C SER A 784 -19.06 29.43 -37.56
N SER A 785 -18.96 28.14 -37.88
CA SER A 785 -18.62 27.11 -36.93
C SER A 785 -17.47 26.21 -37.41
N LEU A 786 -16.59 25.83 -36.48
CA LEU A 786 -15.59 24.82 -36.75
C LEU A 786 -16.22 23.43 -36.62
N ILE A 787 -16.07 22.59 -37.65
CA ILE A 787 -16.56 21.22 -37.65
C ILE A 787 -15.49 20.28 -37.12
N THR A 788 -14.26 20.38 -37.63
CA THR A 788 -13.11 19.60 -37.14
C THR A 788 -11.79 20.31 -37.45
N LEU A 789 -10.79 20.02 -36.64
CA LEU A 789 -9.42 20.47 -36.82
C LEU A 789 -8.49 19.25 -36.73
N SER A 790 -7.69 19.02 -37.78
CA SER A 790 -6.76 17.89 -37.85
C SER A 790 -5.32 18.39 -38.00
N ASP A 791 -4.42 17.75 -37.28
CA ASP A 791 -2.97 17.94 -37.36
C ASP A 791 -2.28 16.84 -38.18
N LYS A 792 -3.03 15.90 -38.71
CA LYS A 792 -2.48 14.82 -39.54
C LYS A 792 -1.90 15.36 -40.83
N ARG A 793 -0.82 14.77 -41.30
CA ARG A 793 -0.09 15.24 -42.47
C ARG A 793 -0.90 15.06 -43.73
N TYR A 794 -1.61 13.93 -43.88
CA TYR A 794 -2.45 13.60 -45.07
C TYR A 794 -3.88 13.26 -44.65
N PRO A 795 -4.65 14.22 -44.09
CA PRO A 795 -5.97 13.93 -43.57
C PRO A 795 -6.97 13.70 -44.66
N ARG A 796 -7.84 12.70 -44.50
CA ARG A 796 -8.95 12.42 -45.40
C ARG A 796 -10.27 12.56 -44.67
N PHE A 797 -11.27 13.03 -45.40
CA PHE A 797 -12.60 13.27 -44.87
C PHE A 797 -13.67 12.55 -45.71
N ARG A 798 -14.61 11.90 -45.04
CA ARG A 798 -15.80 11.34 -45.64
C ARG A 798 -16.96 12.29 -45.45
N VAL A 799 -17.56 12.75 -46.54
CA VAL A 799 -18.72 13.62 -46.59
C VAL A 799 -19.94 12.77 -46.90
N THR A 800 -20.99 12.84 -46.09
CA THR A 800 -22.30 12.24 -46.37
C THR A 800 -23.30 13.33 -46.67
N PHE A 801 -24.27 12.99 -47.52
CA PHE A 801 -25.27 13.93 -47.99
C PHE A 801 -26.63 13.64 -47.32
N GLY A 802 -27.46 14.69 -47.18
CA GLY A 802 -28.77 14.59 -46.54
C GLY A 802 -29.84 15.38 -47.24
N GLY A 803 -31.07 15.30 -46.77
CA GLY A 803 -32.21 15.99 -47.35
C GLY A 803 -32.46 15.58 -48.80
N ALA A 804 -32.56 16.56 -49.73
CA ALA A 804 -32.78 16.31 -51.13
C ALA A 804 -31.62 15.59 -51.86
N ASP A 805 -30.44 15.51 -51.25
CA ASP A 805 -29.23 14.94 -51.81
C ASP A 805 -28.81 13.61 -51.12
N GLU A 806 -29.65 13.01 -50.26
CA GLU A 806 -29.36 11.77 -49.47
C GLU A 806 -29.04 10.56 -50.36
N PHE A 807 -29.54 10.55 -51.64
CA PHE A 807 -29.28 9.48 -52.60
C PHE A 807 -27.84 9.44 -53.14
N ARG A 808 -26.99 10.45 -52.79
CA ARG A 808 -25.63 10.56 -53.32
C ARG A 808 -24.70 9.65 -52.56
N GLU A 809 -23.76 9.02 -53.27
CA GLU A 809 -22.68 8.28 -52.65
C GLU A 809 -21.79 9.21 -51.80
N PRO A 810 -21.28 8.73 -50.69
CA PRO A 810 -20.36 9.50 -49.85
C PRO A 810 -19.12 9.96 -50.66
N LEU A 811 -18.76 11.24 -50.53
CA LEU A 811 -17.57 11.82 -51.14
C LEU A 811 -16.37 11.68 -50.16
N ILE A 812 -15.27 11.10 -50.68
CA ILE A 812 -14.00 11.04 -49.91
C ILE A 812 -13.09 12.16 -50.44
N ILE A 813 -12.59 13.01 -49.54
CA ILE A 813 -11.71 14.12 -49.86
C ILE A 813 -10.36 13.87 -49.23
N ASP A 814 -9.28 13.81 -50.02
CA ASP A 814 -7.92 13.96 -49.57
C ASP A 814 -7.63 15.46 -49.46
N ALA A 815 -7.36 15.95 -48.24
CA ALA A 815 -7.24 17.39 -48.04
C ALA A 815 -6.00 18.00 -48.69
N GLU A 816 -4.93 17.23 -48.85
CA GLU A 816 -3.71 17.73 -49.49
C GLU A 816 -3.88 17.90 -51.01
N GLU A 817 -4.48 16.93 -51.67
CA GLU A 817 -4.79 17.01 -53.10
C GLU A 817 -5.88 18.06 -53.37
N PHE A 818 -6.79 18.22 -52.41
CA PHE A 818 -7.92 19.13 -52.55
C PHE A 818 -7.51 20.60 -52.41
N ILE A 819 -6.61 20.94 -51.45
CA ILE A 819 -6.17 22.32 -51.23
C ILE A 819 -4.76 22.39 -50.63
N GLY A 820 -3.88 23.21 -51.19
CA GLY A 820 -2.59 23.49 -50.66
C GLY A 820 -2.64 24.38 -49.39
N ALA A 821 -1.61 24.31 -48.56
CA ALA A 821 -1.48 25.15 -47.38
C ALA A 821 -1.37 26.62 -47.71
N LYS A 822 -2.10 27.49 -46.99
CA LYS A 822 -2.14 28.95 -47.17
C LYS A 822 -2.12 29.64 -45.81
N SER A 823 -2.21 30.98 -45.77
CA SER A 823 -2.38 31.70 -44.49
C SER A 823 -3.69 31.28 -43.78
N PHE A 824 -3.66 31.31 -42.45
CA PHE A 824 -4.86 31.02 -41.63
C PHE A 824 -6.02 31.99 -41.91
N LYS A 825 -5.77 33.16 -42.50
CA LYS A 825 -6.80 34.12 -42.95
C LYS A 825 -7.48 33.74 -44.25
N ALA A 826 -6.97 32.79 -45.01
CA ALA A 826 -7.56 32.37 -46.29
C ALA A 826 -8.91 31.68 -46.04
N LYS A 827 -9.91 31.93 -46.92
CA LYS A 827 -11.27 31.32 -46.77
C LYS A 827 -11.30 29.82 -46.96
N GLY A 828 -10.35 29.22 -47.64
CA GLY A 828 -10.37 27.77 -47.95
C GLY A 828 -11.08 27.49 -49.27
N LYS A 829 -11.36 26.21 -49.53
CA LYS A 829 -12.05 25.72 -50.70
C LYS A 829 -13.38 25.07 -50.31
N ARG A 830 -14.46 25.38 -51.02
CA ARG A 830 -15.78 24.80 -50.77
C ARG A 830 -15.74 23.29 -50.94
N VAL A 831 -16.33 22.55 -50.00
CA VAL A 831 -16.41 21.09 -50.00
C VAL A 831 -17.40 20.59 -51.03
N THR A 832 -18.60 21.10 -50.99
CA THR A 832 -19.70 20.71 -51.87
C THR A 832 -20.74 21.82 -52.04
N ASN A 833 -21.55 21.76 -53.11
CA ASN A 833 -22.72 22.60 -53.30
C ASN A 833 -24.02 21.88 -52.89
N PHE A 834 -23.95 20.64 -52.48
CA PHE A 834 -25.09 19.81 -52.12
C PHE A 834 -25.35 19.83 -50.62
N ASN A 835 -26.54 19.43 -50.22
CA ASN A 835 -26.90 19.36 -48.80
C ASN A 835 -26.07 18.30 -48.09
N MET A 836 -25.20 18.71 -47.20
CA MET A 836 -24.34 17.84 -46.44
C MET A 836 -25.04 17.42 -45.13
N ASP A 837 -25.04 16.12 -44.83
CA ASP A 837 -25.49 15.57 -43.56
C ASP A 837 -24.34 15.62 -42.54
N SER A 838 -23.20 14.99 -42.85
CA SER A 838 -22.03 15.02 -41.99
C SER A 838 -20.71 15.00 -42.77
N ILE A 839 -19.65 15.46 -42.09
CA ILE A 839 -18.26 15.31 -42.52
C ILE A 839 -17.44 14.76 -41.36
N LYS A 840 -16.77 13.65 -41.60
CA LYS A 840 -15.97 12.97 -40.57
C LYS A 840 -14.58 12.68 -41.10
N GLU A 841 -13.58 12.90 -40.27
CA GLU A 841 -12.23 12.46 -40.57
C GLU A 841 -12.16 10.92 -40.57
N ILE A 842 -11.47 10.39 -41.55
CA ILE A 842 -11.20 8.96 -41.73
C ILE A 842 -9.68 8.72 -41.64
N GLU A 843 -9.26 7.47 -41.78
CA GLU A 843 -7.83 7.13 -41.75
C GLU A 843 -7.08 7.96 -42.80
N PRO A 844 -5.94 8.60 -42.41
CA PRO A 844 -5.13 9.41 -43.32
C PRO A 844 -4.56 8.52 -44.45
N ARG A 845 -4.14 9.15 -45.55
CA ARG A 845 -3.41 8.43 -46.59
C ARG A 845 -2.03 7.99 -46.01
N GLU A 846 -1.58 6.79 -46.42
CA GLU A 846 -0.23 6.31 -46.08
C GLU A 846 0.83 7.26 -46.66
N MET A 847 1.92 7.46 -45.90
CA MET A 847 3.01 8.31 -46.39
C MET A 847 3.68 7.66 -47.60
N PRO A 848 4.01 8.42 -48.66
CA PRO A 848 4.81 7.93 -49.76
C PRO A 848 6.17 7.38 -49.28
N GLU A 849 6.63 6.26 -49.81
CA GLU A 849 7.92 5.63 -49.42
C GLU A 849 9.11 6.58 -49.55
N GLU A 850 9.04 7.55 -50.51
CA GLU A 850 10.08 8.56 -50.72
C GLU A 850 10.24 9.55 -49.52
N GLU A 851 9.26 9.68 -48.64
CA GLU A 851 9.32 10.54 -47.46
C GLU A 851 9.71 9.78 -46.19
N LEU A 852 9.73 8.46 -46.21
CA LEU A 852 10.22 7.60 -45.14
C LEU A 852 11.77 7.53 -45.15
N GLU A 853 12.43 7.92 -46.29
CA GLU A 853 13.89 7.93 -46.46
C GLU A 853 14.52 9.33 -46.33
N ALA A 854 13.90 10.29 -45.70
CA ALA A 854 14.57 11.56 -45.38
C ALA A 854 15.70 11.31 -44.39
N PRO A 855 16.95 11.71 -44.69
CA PRO A 855 18.10 11.37 -43.88
C PRO A 855 17.96 12.00 -42.48
N THR A 856 18.06 11.17 -41.47
CA THR A 856 18.53 11.60 -40.14
C THR A 856 19.83 12.36 -40.38
N VAL A 857 19.86 13.65 -40.11
CA VAL A 857 21.09 14.42 -40.07
C VAL A 857 21.95 13.82 -38.98
N ASP A 858 22.87 12.95 -39.37
CA ASP A 858 24.00 12.57 -38.53
C ASP A 858 24.77 13.83 -38.21
N ILE A 859 24.65 14.33 -37.01
CA ILE A 859 25.55 15.32 -36.48
C ILE A 859 26.85 14.53 -36.22
N ASP A 860 27.80 14.74 -37.13
CA ASP A 860 29.20 14.33 -36.96
C ASP A 860 29.72 14.88 -35.63
N VAL A 861 29.82 14.02 -34.65
CA VAL A 861 30.56 14.29 -33.39
C VAL A 861 31.99 13.79 -33.60
N ASP A 862 32.71 14.39 -34.52
CA ASP A 862 34.16 14.28 -34.61
C ASP A 862 34.78 15.67 -34.46
N SER A 863 35.43 15.84 -33.35
CA SER A 863 36.41 16.87 -32.95
C SER A 863 36.04 17.71 -31.74
N VAL A 864 36.17 17.13 -30.56
CA VAL A 864 36.76 17.82 -29.42
C VAL A 864 37.63 16.83 -28.65
N ASP A 865 38.93 16.94 -28.87
CA ASP A 865 39.96 16.37 -28.02
C ASP A 865 39.86 16.96 -26.60
N GLY A 866 40.07 16.14 -25.59
CA GLY A 866 40.61 16.54 -24.31
C GLY A 866 39.72 16.33 -23.09
N ASP A 867 39.92 15.20 -22.45
CA ASP A 867 39.95 14.96 -21.00
C ASP A 867 39.08 15.89 -20.12
N ASP A 868 37.91 15.39 -19.75
CA ASP A 868 37.34 15.47 -18.40
C ASP A 868 36.03 14.61 -18.36
N VAL A 869 36.19 13.29 -18.35
CA VAL A 869 35.10 12.38 -18.04
C VAL A 869 34.89 12.44 -16.53
N ILE A 870 33.88 13.16 -16.08
CA ILE A 870 33.39 13.08 -14.72
C ILE A 870 32.79 11.67 -14.52
N ASN A 871 33.44 10.91 -13.68
CA ASN A 871 33.05 9.55 -13.32
C ASN A 871 31.66 9.58 -12.66
N GLN A 872 30.68 8.93 -13.25
CA GLN A 872 29.30 8.83 -12.72
C GLN A 872 29.23 8.20 -11.32
N ASN A 873 30.30 7.60 -10.82
CA ASN A 873 30.36 7.04 -9.47
C ASN A 873 30.55 8.11 -8.38
N ASP A 874 31.25 9.24 -8.67
CA ASP A 874 31.43 10.32 -7.69
C ASP A 874 30.14 11.10 -7.39
N VAL A 875 29.17 11.07 -8.29
CA VAL A 875 27.86 11.71 -8.09
C VAL A 875 26.92 10.84 -7.22
N ARG A 876 27.12 9.53 -7.18
CA ARG A 876 26.32 8.62 -6.34
C ARG A 876 26.73 8.66 -4.87
N ASP A 877 28.00 8.84 -4.56
CA ASP A 877 28.49 8.86 -3.18
C ASP A 877 28.15 10.19 -2.46
N GLU A 878 28.04 11.30 -3.16
CA GLU A 878 27.54 12.57 -2.61
C GLU A 878 26.02 12.56 -2.34
N LEU A 879 25.25 11.70 -3.03
CA LEU A 879 23.80 11.62 -2.90
C LEU A 879 23.33 10.70 -1.76
N THR A 880 24.12 9.72 -1.33
CA THR A 880 23.69 8.72 -0.35
C THR A 880 24.15 8.95 1.07
N GLY A 881 25.17 9.79 1.30
CA GLY A 881 25.64 10.14 2.65
C GLY A 881 26.11 8.97 3.50
N GLN A 882 26.44 7.83 2.88
CA GLN A 882 26.99 6.66 3.57
C GLN A 882 28.50 6.60 3.36
N GLN A 883 29.26 7.02 4.37
CA GLN A 883 30.65 6.60 4.53
C GLN A 883 30.66 5.11 4.85
N ARG A 884 31.30 4.31 4.02
CA ARG A 884 31.66 2.93 4.38
C ARG A 884 32.66 2.99 5.53
N LEU A 885 32.26 2.51 6.71
CA LEU A 885 33.15 2.06 7.75
C LEU A 885 33.45 0.57 7.46
N PHE A 886 34.74 0.25 7.47
CA PHE A 886 35.37 -1.06 7.29
C PHE A 886 35.83 -1.39 5.86
N ASP A 887 37.05 -0.99 5.56
CA ASP A 887 38.03 -1.81 4.85
C ASP A 887 38.83 -2.56 5.90
N ASP A 888 38.66 -3.84 6.03
CA ASP A 888 39.60 -4.72 6.72
C ASP A 888 40.39 -5.48 5.64
N GLU A 889 41.65 -5.07 5.55
CA GLU A 889 42.72 -5.87 4.93
C GLU A 889 42.88 -7.16 5.73
N THR A 890 42.85 -8.29 5.05
CA THR A 890 43.63 -9.46 5.45
C THR A 890 44.16 -10.14 4.20
N GLU A 891 45.44 -9.88 3.92
CA GLU A 891 46.33 -10.84 3.27
C GLU A 891 46.60 -12.02 4.26
N GLU A 892 46.31 -13.19 3.85
CA GLU A 892 47.07 -14.47 3.77
C GLU A 892 46.13 -15.64 3.53
#